data_8bfa6cabd6b837a076fd73af161ed7e3
#
_entry.id   8bfa6cabd6b837a076fd73af161ed7e3
#
_cell.length_a   1.000
_cell.length_b   1.000
_cell.length_c   1.000
_cell.angle_alpha   90.00
_cell.angle_beta   90.00
_cell.angle_gamma   90.00
#
_symmetry.space_group_name_H-M   'P 1'
#
loop_
_entity.id
_entity.type
_entity.pdbx_description
1 polymer ?
#
loop_
_entity_poly.entity_id
_entity_poly.type
_entity_poly.pdbx_seq_one_letter_code
_entity_poly.pdbx_strand_id
1 'polypeptide(L)'
;MTSDGAAPTTPNEDELALREPLVDGATAIESGYDSDVDVPADASASVPEARREEEPTTPATPPRRVNFRGFTARTQSLYLGTERTLSTQTTDSGAPEDAVESLDFADVDSHWARRARGRGVFSKVSAKWIVAAFIGVGVGTIAFLIDVSVLYAYRGRGKLFEVCRRRVHLALAMFAYGGVGVALAAIAGALTTYVAPRAKGAGVHYVMAMLNGIYIPKAFDASTLWVKAVATIAAVSSGLMIGPEGPLVHVGAAIAMQFTHGASSGMADLFQSDLDRSDFISAGAAAGIAAAFGAPIGGVLFSLEEASTFWRESTTRRALFSASIATFVLALARAVFLEGSAASEHTQMKNPGLLRVGDFDSTYFLIELPFYAALAGTCGVISGIVTKSIIFVSTNYTPQRNERRLAQVVLVSLACVVMFFGVAAAGKCVTETPGEVSRWSEASIRLWCAEGEYADVGSILLGNKNDVIAWVLGSPAKAHTLHALLLSFATTLISLIMAANLFVPAGLFMPTILWGSLLGRAAAIVVEHSLSPLGDLRVNPHAYALVGATAALAGTFRATISVVIIVLEGVGKSAFLFPLLIAVAGANLASRLFGASLYEEQLVRSKIPFLHAKPPKALLDDSITTFDVCARDVVAFKAIEKVSAIEEALAQTTHNGFPILSAKGKRVIGVILRKQLLVLLSRRAFVENLVHAPVLNSSAMEEGHDDDSVLGGRTPDDVVSLRVAEYCAELTRVMRGFHHRSSSSRHGRRAESSIIARLGLTDVERERRCDLGVFMALSPASIAADARARDAYVLFTRLSLRHLCVVDAATGAIRGIITRHDLFDAAESVDRSLHHSVSSSSILL
;
A
#
# COMPACT_ATOMS: atom_id res chain seq x y z
N MET A 1 45.83 50.71 33.87
CA MET A 1 47.19 50.27 33.65
C MET A 1 47.16 49.31 32.48
N THR A 2 47.48 49.87 31.37
CA THR A 2 48.41 49.52 30.29
C THR A 2 48.04 48.30 29.54
N SER A 3 47.50 48.52 28.32
CA SER A 3 48.15 48.79 27.00
C SER A 3 48.85 47.56 26.46
N ASP A 4 48.67 47.08 25.33
CA ASP A 4 48.73 47.44 23.93
C ASP A 4 48.24 46.19 23.15
N GLY A 5 47.49 46.17 22.15
CA GLY A 5 47.68 46.97 20.92
C GLY A 5 48.42 46.17 19.86
N ALA A 6 47.68 45.47 18.96
CA ALA A 6 48.15 45.28 17.58
C ALA A 6 46.99 44.69 16.73
N ALA A 7 46.58 45.53 15.83
CA ALA A 7 45.65 45.16 14.76
C ALA A 7 46.41 44.62 13.51
N PRO A 8 45.72 44.16 12.47
CA PRO A 8 46.13 43.07 11.62
C PRO A 8 46.81 43.50 10.35
N THR A 9 47.60 42.64 9.80
CA THR A 9 48.13 42.77 8.42
C THR A 9 47.36 41.81 7.50
N THR A 10 46.74 42.42 6.51
CA THR A 10 46.36 41.79 5.27
C THR A 10 47.59 41.37 4.45
N PRO A 11 47.51 40.24 3.73
CA PRO A 11 48.27 40.09 2.52
C PRO A 11 47.34 39.91 1.31
N ASN A 12 47.65 40.82 0.39
CA ASN A 12 47.75 40.72 -1.08
C ASN A 12 46.91 39.71 -1.82
N GLU A 13 46.13 40.37 -2.65
CA GLU A 13 45.79 39.92 -4.01
C GLU A 13 47.09 39.57 -4.76
N ASP A 14 47.20 38.32 -5.22
CA ASP A 14 47.87 37.90 -6.45
C ASP A 14 47.90 36.36 -6.48
N GLU A 15 46.89 35.79 -7.12
CA GLU A 15 46.97 34.66 -8.06
C GLU A 15 45.61 34.46 -8.69
N LEU A 16 45.36 35.37 -9.61
CA LEU A 16 44.38 35.24 -10.67
C LEU A 16 44.92 34.29 -11.73
N ALA A 17 44.00 33.57 -12.30
CA ALA A 17 44.07 32.92 -13.60
C ALA A 17 44.53 31.45 -13.60
N LEU A 18 43.56 30.62 -13.84
CA LEU A 18 43.52 29.73 -15.00
C LEU A 18 42.12 29.06 -15.11
N ARG A 19 41.28 29.78 -15.88
CA ARG A 19 40.62 29.28 -17.12
C ARG A 19 39.66 28.14 -16.98
N GLU A 20 38.40 28.46 -17.06
CA GLU A 20 37.51 27.75 -17.99
C GLU A 20 38.12 27.87 -19.42
N PRO A 21 37.84 26.92 -20.29
CA PRO A 21 36.52 26.76 -20.90
C PRO A 21 36.16 25.35 -21.38
N LEU A 22 34.87 25.17 -21.55
CA LEU A 22 34.19 24.65 -22.73
C LEU A 22 34.28 23.18 -23.09
N VAL A 23 33.09 22.63 -23.28
CA VAL A 23 32.58 22.09 -24.54
C VAL A 23 32.55 20.59 -24.69
N ASP A 24 31.33 20.14 -24.88
CA ASP A 24 30.85 19.09 -25.76
C ASP A 24 31.63 17.78 -25.87
N GLY A 25 31.00 16.74 -25.49
CA GLY A 25 31.45 15.40 -25.79
C GLY A 25 30.44 14.32 -25.36
N ALA A 26 29.33 14.26 -26.08
CA ALA A 26 28.55 13.02 -26.12
C ALA A 26 29.42 11.93 -26.72
N THR A 27 29.86 10.97 -25.93
CA THR A 27 30.42 9.73 -26.43
C THR A 27 29.56 8.56 -25.95
N ALA A 28 28.85 7.99 -26.90
CA ALA A 28 28.26 6.69 -26.83
C ALA A 28 29.34 5.64 -26.43
N ILE A 29 29.03 4.87 -25.41
CA ILE A 29 29.79 3.64 -25.11
C ILE A 29 29.15 2.54 -25.94
N GLU A 30 29.73 2.32 -27.13
CA GLU A 30 29.57 1.06 -27.85
C GLU A 30 30.35 -0.03 -27.13
N SER A 31 29.67 -1.06 -26.68
CA SER A 31 30.30 -2.30 -26.24
C SER A 31 30.68 -3.08 -27.48
N GLY A 32 31.96 -3.07 -27.84
CA GLY A 32 32.55 -3.96 -28.82
C GLY A 32 32.53 -5.40 -28.32
N TYR A 33 31.90 -6.28 -29.07
CA TYR A 33 32.16 -7.70 -29.08
C TYR A 33 33.00 -7.98 -30.31
N ASP A 34 34.29 -8.27 -30.11
CA ASP A 34 35.17 -8.85 -31.10
C ASP A 34 34.75 -10.29 -31.37
N SER A 35 34.40 -10.56 -32.60
CA SER A 35 34.25 -11.89 -33.18
C SER A 35 35.13 -12.01 -34.38
N ASP A 36 36.37 -12.39 -34.16
CA ASP A 36 37.25 -12.94 -35.24
C ASP A 36 37.64 -14.34 -34.85
N VAL A 37 36.98 -15.33 -35.48
CA VAL A 37 37.51 -16.66 -35.67
C VAL A 37 37.30 -17.04 -37.13
N ASP A 38 38.39 -17.06 -37.87
CA ASP A 38 38.53 -17.55 -39.24
C ASP A 38 38.05 -19.00 -39.36
N VAL A 39 37.21 -19.27 -40.33
CA VAL A 39 36.88 -20.61 -40.81
C VAL A 39 37.48 -20.79 -42.20
N PRO A 40 38.38 -21.78 -42.41
CA PRO A 40 38.81 -22.12 -43.75
C PRO A 40 37.76 -23.02 -44.44
N ALA A 41 37.48 -22.64 -45.71
CA ALA A 41 36.70 -23.45 -46.63
C ALA A 41 37.55 -24.68 -47.12
N ASP A 42 36.82 -25.74 -47.44
CA ASP A 42 37.11 -26.93 -48.22
C ASP A 42 37.19 -28.24 -47.44
N ALA A 43 36.15 -29.02 -47.63
CA ALA A 43 36.28 -30.42 -48.16
C ALA A 43 34.90 -31.09 -48.27
N SER A 44 34.47 -31.31 -49.49
CA SER A 44 33.41 -32.24 -49.86
C SER A 44 33.77 -33.66 -49.51
N ALA A 45 32.96 -34.35 -48.72
CA ALA A 45 33.00 -35.82 -48.60
C ALA A 45 31.60 -36.39 -48.27
N SER A 46 31.15 -37.20 -49.15
CA SER A 46 30.09 -38.20 -49.24
C SER A 46 29.51 -38.77 -47.95
N VAL A 47 28.19 -38.84 -47.93
CA VAL A 47 27.30 -39.59 -47.03
C VAL A 47 27.48 -41.09 -47.21
N PRO A 48 27.49 -41.93 -46.17
CA PRO A 48 27.00 -43.29 -46.24
C PRO A 48 25.68 -43.47 -45.51
N GLU A 49 24.69 -43.99 -46.22
CA GLU A 49 23.48 -44.60 -45.67
C GLU A 49 23.80 -45.64 -44.62
N ALA A 50 23.22 -45.58 -43.45
CA ALA A 50 23.17 -46.62 -42.45
C ALA A 50 21.75 -46.91 -42.02
N ARG A 51 21.30 -48.04 -42.42
CA ARG A 51 20.27 -48.96 -41.87
C ARG A 51 19.31 -48.42 -40.82
N ARG A 52 18.02 -48.51 -41.18
CA ARG A 52 16.88 -48.59 -40.28
C ARG A 52 16.94 -49.86 -39.46
N GLU A 53 17.01 -49.73 -38.14
CA GLU A 53 16.56 -50.74 -37.21
C GLU A 53 15.16 -50.36 -36.70
N GLU A 54 14.22 -51.23 -36.89
CA GLU A 54 12.85 -51.15 -36.38
C GLU A 54 12.86 -51.39 -34.88
N GLU A 55 12.44 -50.39 -34.09
CA GLU A 55 12.07 -50.57 -32.68
C GLU A 55 10.54 -50.52 -32.54
N PRO A 56 9.92 -51.29 -31.66
CA PRO A 56 8.50 -51.54 -31.60
C PRO A 56 7.71 -50.36 -31.03
N THR A 57 6.73 -49.93 -31.79
CA THR A 57 5.76 -48.87 -31.45
C THR A 57 4.89 -49.28 -30.26
N THR A 58 5.19 -48.74 -29.07
CA THR A 58 4.17 -48.54 -28.07
C THR A 58 3.51 -47.21 -28.32
N PRO A 59 2.18 -47.11 -28.33
CA PRO A 59 1.50 -45.83 -28.56
C PRO A 59 1.70 -44.92 -27.34
N ALA A 60 2.50 -43.85 -27.54
CA ALA A 60 2.59 -42.75 -26.58
C ALA A 60 1.20 -42.16 -26.40
N THR A 61 0.65 -42.25 -25.21
CA THR A 61 -0.52 -41.52 -24.77
C THR A 61 -0.28 -40.04 -24.99
N PRO A 62 -1.13 -39.32 -25.74
CA PRO A 62 -0.95 -37.90 -25.93
C PRO A 62 -1.11 -37.17 -24.56
N PRO A 63 -0.33 -36.12 -24.30
CA PRO A 63 -0.45 -35.35 -23.07
C PRO A 63 -1.90 -34.89 -22.93
N ARG A 64 -2.46 -35.14 -21.78
CA ARG A 64 -3.85 -34.83 -21.42
C ARG A 64 -4.04 -33.32 -21.60
N ARG A 65 -4.60 -32.92 -22.74
CA ARG A 65 -5.01 -31.54 -23.01
C ARG A 65 -6.05 -31.19 -21.94
N VAL A 66 -5.65 -30.33 -21.01
CA VAL A 66 -6.59 -29.71 -20.09
C VAL A 66 -7.56 -28.88 -20.94
N ASN A 67 -8.80 -29.30 -20.95
CA ASN A 67 -9.79 -28.76 -21.88
C ASN A 67 -10.35 -27.46 -21.30
N PHE A 68 -9.67 -26.33 -21.54
CA PHE A 68 -10.07 -24.99 -21.12
C PHE A 68 -11.36 -24.49 -21.78
N ARG A 69 -11.96 -25.24 -22.73
CA ARG A 69 -13.24 -24.87 -23.35
C ARG A 69 -14.41 -24.76 -22.35
N GLY A 70 -14.32 -25.39 -21.19
CA GLY A 70 -15.28 -25.24 -20.11
C GLY A 70 -15.06 -24.01 -19.23
N PHE A 71 -13.91 -23.32 -19.39
CA PHE A 71 -13.49 -22.27 -18.48
C PHE A 71 -14.16 -20.90 -18.81
N THR A 72 -14.21 -20.52 -20.08
CA THR A 72 -14.87 -19.27 -20.51
C THR A 72 -16.39 -19.33 -20.40
N ALA A 73 -17.00 -20.48 -20.71
CA ALA A 73 -18.46 -20.67 -20.52
C ALA A 73 -18.82 -20.81 -19.03
N ARG A 74 -17.90 -21.32 -18.21
CA ARG A 74 -18.10 -21.46 -16.76
C ARG A 74 -17.83 -20.16 -16.01
N THR A 75 -16.93 -19.28 -16.48
CA THR A 75 -16.76 -17.93 -15.95
C THR A 75 -17.96 -17.05 -16.25
N GLN A 76 -18.55 -17.13 -17.43
CA GLN A 76 -19.83 -16.45 -17.72
C GLN A 76 -20.98 -17.05 -16.88
N SER A 77 -21.05 -18.36 -16.71
CA SER A 77 -22.06 -19.02 -15.87
C SER A 77 -21.77 -18.86 -14.37
N LEU A 78 -20.51 -18.72 -13.96
CA LEU A 78 -20.14 -18.34 -12.59
C LEU A 78 -20.49 -16.88 -12.31
N TYR A 79 -20.31 -15.96 -13.25
CA TYR A 79 -20.83 -14.59 -13.13
C TYR A 79 -22.36 -14.53 -13.05
N LEU A 80 -23.06 -15.38 -13.79
CA LEU A 80 -24.53 -15.51 -13.73
C LEU A 80 -25.00 -16.42 -12.59
N GLY A 81 -24.23 -17.43 -12.21
CA GLY A 81 -24.57 -18.41 -11.16
C GLY A 81 -24.15 -17.98 -9.76
N THR A 82 -23.06 -17.24 -9.63
CA THR A 82 -22.62 -16.65 -8.34
C THR A 82 -23.55 -15.53 -7.88
N GLU A 83 -24.33 -14.92 -8.77
CA GLU A 83 -25.40 -14.01 -8.35
C GLU A 83 -26.50 -14.71 -7.51
N ARG A 84 -26.68 -16.02 -7.62
CA ARG A 84 -27.64 -16.76 -6.79
C ARG A 84 -27.05 -17.33 -5.50
N THR A 85 -25.76 -17.63 -5.45
CA THR A 85 -25.12 -18.23 -4.25
C THR A 85 -24.30 -17.24 -3.42
N LEU A 86 -23.82 -16.12 -3.99
CA LEU A 86 -23.11 -15.06 -3.28
C LEU A 86 -24.06 -14.08 -2.54
N SER A 87 -25.38 -14.19 -2.75
CA SER A 87 -26.33 -13.37 -1.98
C SER A 87 -26.44 -13.76 -0.51
N THR A 88 -25.79 -14.86 -0.08
CA THR A 88 -25.82 -15.36 1.30
C THR A 88 -24.50 -15.30 2.04
N GLN A 89 -23.38 -15.00 1.37
CA GLN A 89 -22.11 -14.74 2.05
C GLN A 89 -21.76 -13.25 1.95
N THR A 90 -22.32 -12.48 2.86
CA THR A 90 -21.85 -11.11 3.12
C THR A 90 -20.44 -11.21 3.70
N THR A 91 -19.45 -10.93 2.86
CA THR A 91 -18.09 -10.73 3.31
C THR A 91 -17.98 -9.50 4.22
N ASP A 92 -16.96 -9.48 5.01
CA ASP A 92 -16.55 -8.68 6.16
C ASP A 92 -16.94 -7.19 6.22
N SER A 93 -17.56 -6.62 5.21
CA SER A 93 -17.88 -5.18 5.15
C SER A 93 -19.30 -4.83 4.70
N GLY A 94 -20.16 -5.81 4.42
CA GLY A 94 -21.53 -5.53 4.00
C GLY A 94 -21.68 -4.76 2.68
N ALA A 95 -20.58 -4.52 1.95
CA ALA A 95 -20.58 -3.99 0.60
C ALA A 95 -20.27 -5.14 -0.38
N PRO A 96 -21.00 -5.26 -1.47
CA PRO A 96 -20.73 -6.29 -2.47
C PRO A 96 -19.35 -6.07 -3.08
N GLU A 97 -18.60 -7.17 -3.21
CA GLU A 97 -17.27 -7.22 -3.82
C GLU A 97 -17.25 -6.76 -5.29
N ASP A 98 -18.41 -6.69 -5.93
CA ASP A 98 -18.60 -6.29 -7.33
C ASP A 98 -18.28 -4.82 -7.66
N ALA A 99 -17.86 -4.03 -6.66
CA ALA A 99 -17.58 -2.61 -6.81
C ALA A 99 -16.08 -2.29 -7.01
N VAL A 100 -15.22 -3.30 -7.15
CA VAL A 100 -13.78 -3.09 -7.36
C VAL A 100 -13.51 -2.76 -8.82
N GLU A 101 -12.89 -1.61 -9.08
CA GLU A 101 -12.55 -1.12 -10.42
C GLU A 101 -11.04 -1.13 -10.65
N SER A 102 -10.61 -1.59 -11.83
CA SER A 102 -9.21 -1.46 -12.26
C SER A 102 -8.91 -0.04 -12.73
N LEU A 103 -7.80 0.53 -12.26
CA LEU A 103 -7.27 1.82 -12.69
C LEU A 103 -6.42 1.68 -13.94
N ASP A 104 -6.32 2.76 -14.70
CA ASP A 104 -5.45 2.86 -15.87
C ASP A 104 -4.29 3.80 -15.56
N PHE A 105 -3.09 3.25 -15.39
CA PHE A 105 -1.89 4.03 -15.15
C PHE A 105 -1.18 4.44 -16.46
N ALA A 106 -1.65 3.96 -17.61
CA ALA A 106 -1.18 4.47 -18.86
C ALA A 106 -1.71 5.89 -19.09
N ASP A 107 -0.85 6.82 -19.50
CA ASP A 107 -1.30 8.13 -19.96
C ASP A 107 -2.14 7.94 -21.23
N VAL A 108 -3.32 8.56 -21.25
CA VAL A 108 -4.17 8.53 -22.43
C VAL A 108 -3.46 9.29 -23.55
N ASP A 109 -2.94 8.57 -24.52
CA ASP A 109 -2.29 9.11 -25.70
C ASP A 109 -3.28 9.20 -26.86
N SER A 110 -4.20 10.16 -26.79
CA SER A 110 -5.11 10.50 -27.85
C SER A 110 -4.63 11.74 -28.61
N HIS A 111 -5.04 11.90 -29.87
CA HIS A 111 -4.77 13.12 -30.66
C HIS A 111 -5.14 14.39 -29.89
N TRP A 112 -6.22 14.35 -29.17
CA TRP A 112 -6.69 15.43 -28.32
C TRP A 112 -5.77 15.69 -27.12
N ALA A 113 -5.32 14.66 -26.41
CA ALA A 113 -4.41 14.78 -25.29
C ALA A 113 -3.03 15.33 -25.69
N ARG A 114 -2.53 14.95 -26.87
CA ARG A 114 -1.28 15.51 -27.44
C ARG A 114 -1.40 17.01 -27.67
N ARG A 115 -2.50 17.47 -28.26
CA ARG A 115 -2.77 18.89 -28.55
C ARG A 115 -2.96 19.73 -27.27
N ALA A 116 -3.53 19.14 -26.22
CA ALA A 116 -3.70 19.79 -24.93
C ALA A 116 -2.40 19.94 -24.14
N ARG A 117 -1.46 19.00 -24.27
CA ARG A 117 -0.16 19.02 -23.57
C ARG A 117 0.72 20.23 -23.91
N GLY A 118 0.57 20.82 -25.11
CA GLY A 118 1.35 21.98 -25.56
C GLY A 118 1.07 23.30 -24.82
N ARG A 119 0.02 23.40 -24.03
CA ARG A 119 -0.49 24.66 -23.46
C ARG A 119 -0.32 24.84 -21.95
N GLY A 120 0.71 24.33 -21.31
CA GLY A 120 0.82 24.58 -19.88
C GLY A 120 1.81 23.72 -19.08
N VAL A 121 2.84 23.20 -19.70
CA VAL A 121 3.79 22.26 -19.08
C VAL A 121 4.45 22.82 -17.81
N PHE A 122 4.79 24.11 -17.79
CA PHE A 122 5.47 24.74 -16.65
C PHE A 122 4.56 24.86 -15.40
N SER A 123 3.28 25.14 -15.59
CA SER A 123 2.28 25.21 -14.52
C SER A 123 2.02 23.86 -13.85
N LYS A 124 2.05 22.75 -14.60
CA LYS A 124 1.76 21.42 -14.05
C LYS A 124 2.86 20.89 -13.11
N VAL A 125 4.13 21.18 -13.42
CA VAL A 125 5.26 20.73 -12.59
C VAL A 125 5.26 21.45 -11.23
N SER A 126 5.11 22.78 -11.23
CA SER A 126 5.05 23.56 -9.99
C SER A 126 3.84 23.16 -9.13
N ALA A 127 2.67 22.93 -9.74
CA ALA A 127 1.47 22.48 -9.05
C ALA A 127 1.67 21.13 -8.34
N LYS A 128 2.45 20.20 -8.91
CA LYS A 128 2.77 18.90 -8.26
C LYS A 128 3.55 19.06 -6.96
N TRP A 129 4.49 20.01 -6.91
CA TRP A 129 5.25 20.30 -5.68
C TRP A 129 4.39 20.96 -4.60
N ILE A 130 3.52 21.88 -5.00
CA ILE A 130 2.58 22.54 -4.10
C ILE A 130 1.62 21.52 -3.47
N VAL A 131 1.07 20.60 -4.27
CA VAL A 131 0.20 19.53 -3.74
C VAL A 131 0.97 18.61 -2.80
N ALA A 132 2.21 18.23 -3.13
CA ALA A 132 3.04 17.42 -2.24
C ALA A 132 3.31 18.12 -0.89
N ALA A 133 3.52 19.47 -0.90
CA ALA A 133 3.63 20.25 0.33
C ALA A 133 2.35 20.24 1.16
N PHE A 134 1.19 20.48 0.53
CA PHE A 134 -0.11 20.43 1.23
C PHE A 134 -0.43 19.04 1.81
N ILE A 135 -0.06 17.96 1.11
CA ILE A 135 -0.17 16.60 1.65
C ILE A 135 0.68 16.47 2.91
N GLY A 136 1.95 16.89 2.87
CA GLY A 136 2.85 16.84 4.02
C GLY A 136 2.31 17.64 5.22
N VAL A 137 1.85 18.87 5.01
CA VAL A 137 1.25 19.72 6.05
C VAL A 137 0.00 19.07 6.62
N GLY A 138 -0.90 18.57 5.77
CA GLY A 138 -2.15 17.93 6.21
C GLY A 138 -1.88 16.67 7.04
N VAL A 139 -0.95 15.82 6.60
CA VAL A 139 -0.56 14.59 7.32
C VAL A 139 0.10 14.94 8.66
N GLY A 140 1.06 15.86 8.68
CA GLY A 140 1.74 16.28 9.91
C GLY A 140 0.77 16.87 10.93
N THR A 141 -0.19 17.67 10.47
CA THR A 141 -1.23 18.27 11.34
C THR A 141 -2.15 17.21 11.95
N ILE A 142 -2.66 16.26 11.15
CA ILE A 142 -3.54 15.20 11.66
C ILE A 142 -2.76 14.27 12.59
N ALA A 143 -1.50 13.94 12.26
CA ALA A 143 -0.63 13.14 13.13
C ALA A 143 -0.42 13.82 14.49
N PHE A 144 -0.18 15.14 14.51
CA PHE A 144 -0.08 15.92 15.73
C PHE A 144 -1.38 15.88 16.56
N LEU A 145 -2.54 16.08 15.92
CA LEU A 145 -3.83 16.03 16.62
C LEU A 145 -4.08 14.65 17.24
N ILE A 146 -3.74 13.56 16.54
CA ILE A 146 -3.86 12.20 17.07
C ILE A 146 -2.93 12.03 18.27
N ASP A 147 -1.66 12.37 18.14
CA ASP A 147 -0.66 12.18 19.18
C ASP A 147 -0.99 12.95 20.46
N VAL A 148 -1.32 14.23 20.35
CA VAL A 148 -1.73 15.09 21.47
C VAL A 148 -3.00 14.60 22.15
N SER A 149 -4.00 14.23 21.36
CA SER A 149 -5.27 13.73 21.89
C SER A 149 -5.08 12.44 22.66
N VAL A 150 -4.27 11.51 22.15
CA VAL A 150 -3.92 10.26 22.83
C VAL A 150 -3.17 10.54 24.12
N LEU A 151 -2.17 11.43 24.09
CA LEU A 151 -1.40 11.81 25.28
C LEU A 151 -2.30 12.37 26.40
N TYR A 152 -3.17 13.33 26.06
CA TYR A 152 -4.10 13.91 27.05
C TYR A 152 -5.14 12.90 27.54
N ALA A 153 -5.60 11.98 26.72
CA ALA A 153 -6.50 10.91 27.13
C ALA A 153 -5.84 9.97 28.15
N TYR A 154 -4.59 9.57 27.93
CA TYR A 154 -3.82 8.75 28.87
C TYR A 154 -3.54 9.50 30.17
N ARG A 155 -3.10 10.76 30.11
CA ARG A 155 -2.91 11.61 31.29
C ARG A 155 -4.21 11.79 32.07
N GLY A 156 -5.33 12.00 31.39
CA GLY A 156 -6.66 12.11 32.00
C GLY A 156 -7.08 10.85 32.73
N ARG A 157 -6.90 9.67 32.09
CA ARG A 157 -7.18 8.36 32.70
C ARG A 157 -6.27 8.10 33.90
N GLY A 158 -4.98 8.43 33.81
CA GLY A 158 -4.03 8.31 34.93
C GLY A 158 -4.42 9.20 36.13
N LYS A 159 -4.78 10.47 35.88
CA LYS A 159 -5.28 11.38 36.90
C LYS A 159 -6.59 10.87 37.55
N LEU A 160 -7.52 10.36 36.74
CA LEU A 160 -8.76 9.76 37.27
C LEU A 160 -8.47 8.58 38.16
N PHE A 161 -7.55 7.67 37.75
CA PHE A 161 -7.10 6.55 38.56
C PHE A 161 -6.56 7.01 39.91
N GLU A 162 -5.64 7.98 39.88
CA GLU A 162 -4.99 8.46 41.12
C GLU A 162 -5.98 9.14 42.06
N VAL A 163 -6.92 9.96 41.54
CA VAL A 163 -7.98 10.60 42.35
C VAL A 163 -8.89 9.55 42.99
N CYS A 164 -9.32 8.55 42.24
CA CYS A 164 -10.17 7.46 42.77
C CYS A 164 -9.42 6.61 43.78
N ARG A 165 -8.16 6.30 43.53
CA ARG A 165 -7.29 5.52 44.47
C ARG A 165 -7.13 6.23 45.78
N ARG A 166 -6.87 7.56 45.79
CA ARG A 166 -6.64 8.34 47.02
C ARG A 166 -7.92 8.61 47.80
N ARG A 167 -9.06 8.81 47.14
CA ARG A 167 -10.28 9.28 47.79
C ARG A 167 -11.26 8.16 48.15
N VAL A 168 -11.26 7.02 47.46
CA VAL A 168 -12.29 6.00 47.61
C VAL A 168 -11.66 4.63 47.87
N HIS A 169 -11.26 3.91 46.83
CA HIS A 169 -10.72 2.57 46.94
C HIS A 169 -10.01 2.16 45.65
N LEU A 170 -8.97 1.32 45.77
CA LEU A 170 -8.21 0.81 44.61
C LEU A 170 -9.10 0.12 43.58
N ALA A 171 -10.08 -0.72 44.01
CA ALA A 171 -10.98 -1.42 43.11
C ALA A 171 -11.83 -0.43 42.24
N LEU A 172 -12.31 0.66 42.85
CA LEU A 172 -13.05 1.69 42.09
C LEU A 172 -12.14 2.44 41.11
N ALA A 173 -10.88 2.68 41.48
CA ALA A 173 -9.89 3.28 40.58
C ALA A 173 -9.62 2.39 39.34
N MET A 174 -9.48 1.08 39.56
CA MET A 174 -9.31 0.09 38.49
C MET A 174 -10.55 0.04 37.57
N PHE A 175 -11.75 0.04 38.16
CA PHE A 175 -13.00 0.04 37.44
C PHE A 175 -13.18 1.35 36.61
N ALA A 176 -12.89 2.50 37.19
CA ALA A 176 -12.99 3.80 36.51
C ALA A 176 -11.99 3.88 35.35
N TYR A 177 -10.72 3.48 35.57
CA TYR A 177 -9.70 3.47 34.53
C TYR A 177 -10.06 2.53 33.37
N GLY A 178 -10.47 1.30 33.69
CA GLY A 178 -10.88 0.30 32.70
C GLY A 178 -12.17 0.68 31.99
N GLY A 179 -13.17 1.17 32.73
CA GLY A 179 -14.47 1.60 32.20
C GLY A 179 -14.36 2.71 31.16
N VAL A 180 -13.52 3.72 31.42
CA VAL A 180 -13.22 4.77 30.41
C VAL A 180 -12.56 4.15 29.19
N GLY A 181 -11.63 3.20 29.35
CA GLY A 181 -11.00 2.49 28.24
C GLY A 181 -12.01 1.73 27.38
N VAL A 182 -12.90 0.95 28.01
CA VAL A 182 -13.97 0.21 27.32
C VAL A 182 -14.94 1.16 26.60
N ALA A 183 -15.30 2.28 27.20
CA ALA A 183 -16.15 3.29 26.57
C ALA A 183 -15.49 3.90 25.32
N LEU A 184 -14.21 4.25 25.38
CA LEU A 184 -13.45 4.74 24.23
C LEU A 184 -13.36 3.69 23.12
N ALA A 185 -13.11 2.42 23.45
CA ALA A 185 -13.13 1.33 22.50
C ALA A 185 -14.52 1.16 21.83
N ALA A 186 -15.60 1.27 22.62
CA ALA A 186 -16.97 1.21 22.12
C ALA A 186 -17.27 2.36 21.15
N ILE A 187 -16.83 3.58 21.44
CA ILE A 187 -16.97 4.76 20.56
C ILE A 187 -16.24 4.50 19.24
N ALA A 188 -14.98 4.04 19.30
CA ALA A 188 -14.21 3.69 18.10
C ALA A 188 -14.90 2.61 17.27
N GLY A 189 -15.40 1.55 17.93
CA GLY A 189 -16.14 0.45 17.30
C GLY A 189 -17.45 0.90 16.68
N ALA A 190 -18.20 1.78 17.34
CA ALA A 190 -19.43 2.32 16.80
C ALA A 190 -19.19 3.18 15.55
N LEU A 191 -18.23 4.10 15.59
CA LEU A 191 -17.85 4.94 14.44
C LEU A 191 -17.43 4.07 13.25
N THR A 192 -16.58 3.08 13.51
CA THR A 192 -16.07 2.19 12.44
C THR A 192 -17.16 1.27 11.91
N THR A 193 -18.08 0.79 12.75
CA THR A 193 -19.12 -0.17 12.32
C THR A 193 -20.27 0.49 11.59
N TYR A 194 -20.74 1.66 12.09
CA TYR A 194 -21.98 2.28 11.59
C TYR A 194 -21.75 3.43 10.62
N VAL A 195 -20.65 4.20 10.75
CA VAL A 195 -20.41 5.38 9.93
C VAL A 195 -19.50 5.07 8.74
N ALA A 196 -18.32 4.49 8.98
CA ALA A 196 -17.37 4.17 7.90
C ALA A 196 -16.70 2.80 8.10
N PRO A 197 -17.30 1.70 7.62
CA PRO A 197 -16.74 0.35 7.77
C PRO A 197 -15.34 0.16 7.19
N ARG A 198 -14.98 0.93 6.16
CA ARG A 198 -13.63 0.92 5.55
C ARG A 198 -12.54 1.55 6.44
N ALA A 199 -12.92 2.19 7.53
CA ALA A 199 -11.97 2.69 8.53
C ALA A 199 -11.38 1.59 9.44
N LYS A 200 -11.88 0.34 9.40
CA LYS A 200 -11.39 -0.82 10.17
C LYS A 200 -9.90 -1.09 9.89
N GLY A 201 -9.19 -1.56 10.92
CA GLY A 201 -7.81 -2.05 10.84
C GLY A 201 -6.78 -0.98 10.47
N ALA A 202 -5.61 -1.39 10.05
CA ALA A 202 -4.54 -0.50 9.61
C ALA A 202 -4.91 0.24 8.30
N GLY A 203 -5.54 -0.46 7.34
CA GLY A 203 -5.89 0.08 6.03
C GLY A 203 -4.73 0.11 5.04
N VAL A 204 -3.54 -0.37 5.41
CA VAL A 204 -2.37 -0.46 4.52
C VAL A 204 -2.68 -1.33 3.31
N HIS A 205 -3.38 -2.45 3.47
CA HIS A 205 -3.81 -3.31 2.38
C HIS A 205 -4.71 -2.60 1.35
N TYR A 206 -5.50 -1.58 1.74
CA TYR A 206 -6.25 -0.74 0.80
C TYR A 206 -5.32 0.18 0.00
N VAL A 207 -4.27 0.70 0.65
CA VAL A 207 -3.25 1.51 -0.02
C VAL A 207 -2.47 0.65 -1.02
N MET A 208 -2.06 -0.56 -0.62
CA MET A 208 -1.40 -1.54 -1.51
C MET A 208 -2.29 -1.87 -2.73
N ALA A 209 -3.58 -2.14 -2.51
CA ALA A 209 -4.52 -2.42 -3.59
C ALA A 209 -4.64 -1.23 -4.56
N MET A 210 -4.77 -0.01 -4.04
CA MET A 210 -4.87 1.20 -4.86
C MET A 210 -3.61 1.44 -5.68
N LEU A 211 -2.44 1.25 -5.07
CA LEU A 211 -1.13 1.40 -5.75
C LEU A 211 -0.80 0.23 -6.69
N ASN A 212 -1.50 -0.89 -6.56
CA ASN A 212 -1.51 -1.99 -7.52
C ASN A 212 -2.48 -1.75 -8.70
N GLY A 213 -3.26 -0.67 -8.67
CA GLY A 213 -4.21 -0.31 -9.72
C GLY A 213 -5.64 -0.78 -9.45
N ILE A 214 -6.04 -1.01 -8.21
CA ILE A 214 -7.36 -1.46 -7.82
C ILE A 214 -8.04 -0.38 -6.98
N TYR A 215 -9.09 0.22 -7.54
CA TYR A 215 -9.90 1.19 -6.79
C TYR A 215 -10.95 0.48 -5.93
N ILE A 216 -10.92 0.78 -4.63
CA ILE A 216 -11.89 0.25 -3.66
C ILE A 216 -12.81 1.40 -3.25
N PRO A 217 -14.12 1.32 -3.54
CA PRO A 217 -15.06 2.38 -3.19
C PRO A 217 -15.09 2.68 -1.70
N LYS A 218 -15.20 3.96 -1.38
CA LYS A 218 -15.29 4.50 -0.02
C LYS A 218 -14.05 4.27 0.86
N ALA A 219 -12.97 3.65 0.36
CA ALA A 219 -11.77 3.45 1.17
C ALA A 219 -11.04 4.77 1.47
N PHE A 220 -11.04 5.71 0.51
CA PHE A 220 -10.32 6.97 0.60
C PHE A 220 -11.22 8.21 0.63
N ASP A 221 -12.53 8.03 0.87
CA ASP A 221 -13.48 9.13 0.98
C ASP A 221 -13.21 9.99 2.22
N ALA A 222 -13.66 11.25 2.18
CA ALA A 222 -13.52 12.18 3.30
C ALA A 222 -14.18 11.65 4.60
N SER A 223 -15.32 10.95 4.48
CA SER A 223 -15.97 10.30 5.61
C SER A 223 -15.09 9.25 6.28
N THR A 224 -14.42 8.41 5.48
CA THR A 224 -13.49 7.39 6.00
C THR A 224 -12.24 8.03 6.60
N LEU A 225 -11.72 9.10 6.00
CA LEU A 225 -10.59 9.85 6.52
C LEU A 225 -10.87 10.36 7.94
N TRP A 226 -11.98 11.12 8.14
CA TRP A 226 -12.30 11.70 9.43
C TRP A 226 -12.67 10.66 10.47
N VAL A 227 -13.50 9.66 10.10
CA VAL A 227 -13.83 8.56 11.01
C VAL A 227 -12.57 7.80 11.41
N LYS A 228 -11.65 7.54 10.47
CA LYS A 228 -10.39 6.85 10.80
C LYS A 228 -9.54 7.66 11.77
N ALA A 229 -9.38 8.97 11.57
CA ALA A 229 -8.61 9.83 12.45
C ALA A 229 -9.21 9.85 13.89
N VAL A 230 -10.50 10.13 14.01
CA VAL A 230 -11.19 10.22 15.33
C VAL A 230 -11.27 8.84 16.02
N ALA A 231 -11.63 7.81 15.28
CA ALA A 231 -11.71 6.46 15.85
C ALA A 231 -10.32 5.91 16.23
N THR A 232 -9.22 6.33 15.56
CA THR A 232 -7.85 5.98 15.97
C THR A 232 -7.51 6.60 17.32
N ILE A 233 -7.86 7.88 17.54
CA ILE A 233 -7.67 8.53 18.84
C ILE A 233 -8.37 7.72 19.94
N ALA A 234 -9.66 7.41 19.74
CA ALA A 234 -10.44 6.66 20.71
C ALA A 234 -9.91 5.23 20.93
N ALA A 235 -9.56 4.52 19.84
CA ALA A 235 -9.08 3.14 19.89
C ALA A 235 -7.71 3.03 20.59
N VAL A 236 -6.75 3.88 20.25
CA VAL A 236 -5.43 3.89 20.91
C VAL A 236 -5.57 4.34 22.37
N SER A 237 -6.34 5.37 22.66
CA SER A 237 -6.60 5.86 24.03
C SER A 237 -7.35 4.86 24.90
N SER A 238 -8.01 3.84 24.33
CA SER A 238 -8.72 2.81 25.10
C SER A 238 -7.77 1.90 25.90
N GLY A 239 -6.50 1.83 25.54
CA GLY A 239 -5.49 0.95 26.15
C GLY A 239 -5.37 -0.42 25.50
N LEU A 240 -6.11 -0.70 24.42
CA LEU A 240 -5.89 -1.88 23.59
C LEU A 240 -4.46 -1.90 23.03
N MET A 241 -3.91 -3.09 22.78
CA MET A 241 -2.57 -3.27 22.18
C MET A 241 -2.61 -3.01 20.67
N ILE A 242 -2.83 -1.75 20.31
CA ILE A 242 -2.88 -1.24 18.92
C ILE A 242 -2.23 0.14 18.87
N GLY A 243 -1.71 0.51 17.71
CA GLY A 243 -1.04 1.78 17.46
C GLY A 243 -1.69 2.64 16.39
N PRO A 244 -1.30 3.90 16.26
CA PRO A 244 -1.79 4.83 15.22
C PRO A 244 -1.05 4.70 13.89
N GLU A 245 0.10 3.99 13.79
CA GLU A 245 1.04 4.06 12.65
C GLU A 245 0.41 3.53 11.37
N GLY A 246 -0.21 2.33 11.42
CA GLY A 246 -0.93 1.78 10.27
C GLY A 246 -2.08 2.66 9.81
N PRO A 247 -2.98 3.09 10.70
CA PRO A 247 -4.01 4.08 10.38
C PRO A 247 -3.47 5.37 9.76
N LEU A 248 -2.31 5.88 10.18
CA LEU A 248 -1.69 7.09 9.61
C LEU A 248 -1.25 6.92 8.16
N VAL A 249 -0.81 5.72 7.75
CA VAL A 249 -0.54 5.42 6.33
C VAL A 249 -1.79 5.62 5.48
N HIS A 250 -2.91 5.07 5.94
CA HIS A 250 -4.18 5.18 5.22
C HIS A 250 -4.74 6.62 5.26
N VAL A 251 -4.60 7.32 6.38
CA VAL A 251 -4.96 8.73 6.51
C VAL A 251 -4.15 9.59 5.54
N GLY A 252 -2.83 9.38 5.46
CA GLY A 252 -1.95 10.09 4.52
C GLY A 252 -2.34 9.84 3.06
N ALA A 253 -2.60 8.60 2.70
CA ALA A 253 -3.09 8.23 1.36
C ALA A 253 -4.48 8.86 1.07
N ALA A 254 -5.38 8.89 2.06
CA ALA A 254 -6.70 9.50 1.91
C ALA A 254 -6.63 11.03 1.77
N ILE A 255 -5.73 11.70 2.51
CA ILE A 255 -5.45 13.13 2.34
C ILE A 255 -4.98 13.43 0.91
N ALA A 256 -4.04 12.66 0.40
CA ALA A 256 -3.55 12.79 -0.97
C ALA A 256 -4.69 12.62 -2.00
N MET A 257 -5.57 11.66 -1.78
CA MET A 257 -6.75 11.45 -2.62
C MET A 257 -7.69 12.67 -2.58
N GLN A 258 -7.94 13.29 -1.41
CA GLN A 258 -8.80 14.46 -1.31
C GLN A 258 -8.25 15.66 -2.08
N PHE A 259 -6.94 15.91 -2.03
CA PHE A 259 -6.30 17.00 -2.80
C PHE A 259 -6.32 16.75 -4.31
N THR A 260 -6.31 15.51 -4.74
CA THR A 260 -6.30 15.16 -6.17
C THR A 260 -7.67 14.89 -6.76
N HIS A 261 -8.70 14.67 -5.91
CA HIS A 261 -10.07 14.32 -6.33
C HIS A 261 -11.12 15.35 -5.91
N GLY A 262 -10.78 16.33 -5.09
CA GLY A 262 -11.68 17.31 -4.54
C GLY A 262 -12.23 18.31 -5.57
N ALA A 263 -13.56 18.47 -5.57
CA ALA A 263 -14.31 19.29 -6.56
C ALA A 263 -14.11 20.79 -6.47
N SER A 264 -13.53 21.28 -5.38
CA SER A 264 -13.54 22.72 -5.05
C SER A 264 -12.27 23.46 -5.43
N SER A 265 -11.23 22.75 -5.81
CA SER A 265 -9.98 23.38 -6.22
C SER A 265 -9.78 23.21 -7.72
N GLY A 266 -9.54 24.29 -8.47
CA GLY A 266 -9.14 24.22 -9.88
C GLY A 266 -7.85 23.41 -10.13
N MET A 267 -7.21 22.93 -9.06
CA MET A 267 -6.09 21.98 -9.10
C MET A 267 -6.53 20.55 -9.42
N ALA A 268 -7.76 20.14 -9.10
CA ALA A 268 -8.25 18.80 -9.43
C ALA A 268 -8.31 18.55 -10.94
N ASP A 269 -8.49 19.61 -11.72
CA ASP A 269 -8.53 19.52 -13.18
C ASP A 269 -7.14 19.32 -13.80
N LEU A 270 -6.07 19.63 -13.05
CA LEU A 270 -4.68 19.44 -13.51
C LEU A 270 -4.20 17.98 -13.32
N PHE A 271 -4.82 17.20 -12.41
CA PHE A 271 -4.36 15.86 -12.01
C PHE A 271 -5.41 14.78 -12.28
N GLN A 272 -5.78 14.63 -13.54
CA GLN A 272 -6.83 13.67 -13.93
C GLN A 272 -6.31 12.27 -14.24
N SER A 273 -4.99 12.12 -14.44
CA SER A 273 -4.34 10.82 -14.65
C SER A 273 -4.34 10.01 -13.37
N ASP A 274 -4.78 8.76 -13.44
CA ASP A 274 -4.71 7.82 -12.32
C ASP A 274 -3.26 7.58 -11.88
N LEU A 275 -2.31 7.75 -12.80
CA LEU A 275 -0.88 7.69 -12.54
C LEU A 275 -0.40 8.85 -11.64
N ASP A 276 -0.83 10.09 -11.91
CA ASP A 276 -0.50 11.23 -11.05
C ASP A 276 -1.11 11.06 -9.64
N ARG A 277 -2.34 10.51 -9.56
CA ARG A 277 -2.99 10.19 -8.28
C ARG A 277 -2.24 9.12 -7.51
N SER A 278 -1.80 8.06 -8.17
CA SER A 278 -0.97 7.01 -7.57
C SER A 278 0.30 7.57 -6.95
N ASP A 279 1.01 8.48 -7.66
CA ASP A 279 2.20 9.16 -7.14
C ASP A 279 1.90 9.93 -5.86
N PHE A 280 0.81 10.68 -5.82
CA PHE A 280 0.43 11.45 -4.62
C PHE A 280 -0.03 10.56 -3.47
N ILE A 281 -0.74 9.45 -3.75
CA ILE A 281 -1.13 8.47 -2.74
C ILE A 281 0.11 7.82 -2.13
N SER A 282 1.11 7.46 -2.95
CA SER A 282 2.41 6.96 -2.48
C SER A 282 3.13 7.99 -1.60
N ALA A 283 3.12 9.26 -1.99
CA ALA A 283 3.70 10.35 -1.21
C ALA A 283 2.95 10.56 0.13
N GLY A 284 1.62 10.47 0.11
CA GLY A 284 0.79 10.55 1.32
C GLY A 284 1.02 9.37 2.28
N ALA A 285 1.14 8.16 1.76
CA ALA A 285 1.47 6.97 2.54
C ALA A 285 2.86 7.09 3.18
N ALA A 286 3.87 7.54 2.40
CA ALA A 286 5.21 7.82 2.90
C ALA A 286 5.20 8.88 4.01
N ALA A 287 4.46 9.98 3.83
CA ALA A 287 4.30 11.03 4.83
C ALA A 287 3.63 10.50 6.12
N GLY A 288 2.66 9.58 6.00
CA GLY A 288 1.99 8.94 7.13
C GLY A 288 2.94 8.12 8.01
N ILE A 289 3.79 7.30 7.41
CA ILE A 289 4.84 6.54 8.12
C ILE A 289 5.90 7.50 8.68
N ALA A 290 6.33 8.48 7.89
CA ALA A 290 7.33 9.46 8.32
C ALA A 290 6.88 10.22 9.58
N ALA A 291 5.63 10.66 9.62
CA ALA A 291 5.06 11.30 10.80
C ALA A 291 4.93 10.34 11.99
N ALA A 292 4.58 9.07 11.76
CA ALA A 292 4.43 8.08 12.82
C ALA A 292 5.76 7.77 13.53
N PHE A 293 6.84 7.61 12.76
CA PHE A 293 8.14 7.17 13.27
C PHE A 293 9.18 8.28 13.40
N GLY A 294 8.92 9.47 12.84
CA GLY A 294 9.92 10.55 12.75
C GLY A 294 11.02 10.22 11.74
N ALA A 295 10.70 9.41 10.72
CA ALA A 295 11.66 8.80 9.80
C ALA A 295 11.26 9.09 8.34
N PRO A 296 11.62 10.25 7.77
CA PRO A 296 11.24 10.62 6.41
C PRO A 296 11.81 9.69 5.33
N ILE A 297 13.06 9.27 5.43
CA ILE A 297 13.66 8.32 4.46
C ILE A 297 13.03 6.95 4.62
N GLY A 298 12.90 6.47 5.86
CA GLY A 298 12.23 5.21 6.18
C GLY A 298 10.79 5.17 5.68
N GLY A 299 10.05 6.27 5.77
CA GLY A 299 8.69 6.40 5.25
C GLY A 299 8.61 6.25 3.73
N VAL A 300 9.54 6.86 2.98
CA VAL A 300 9.64 6.70 1.53
C VAL A 300 9.98 5.27 1.15
N LEU A 301 10.96 4.68 1.82
CA LEU A 301 11.37 3.29 1.57
C LEU A 301 10.25 2.30 1.88
N PHE A 302 9.46 2.52 2.94
CA PHE A 302 8.28 1.71 3.24
C PHE A 302 7.23 1.82 2.15
N SER A 303 6.93 3.03 1.67
CA SER A 303 5.99 3.21 0.58
C SER A 303 6.47 2.56 -0.72
N LEU A 304 7.78 2.56 -0.98
CA LEU A 304 8.38 1.91 -2.13
C LEU A 304 8.37 0.38 -2.00
N GLU A 305 8.78 -0.15 -0.85
CA GLU A 305 9.01 -1.59 -0.67
C GLU A 305 7.71 -2.35 -0.42
N GLU A 306 6.83 -1.82 0.42
CA GLU A 306 5.65 -2.54 0.89
C GLU A 306 4.36 -2.06 0.22
N ALA A 307 4.19 -0.75 0.04
CA ALA A 307 2.91 -0.22 -0.39
C ALA A 307 2.76 -0.15 -1.92
N SER A 308 3.83 0.12 -2.68
CA SER A 308 3.77 0.46 -4.10
C SER A 308 4.24 -0.67 -4.99
N THR A 309 3.39 -1.06 -5.95
CA THR A 309 3.77 -2.01 -7.00
C THR A 309 4.56 -1.31 -8.12
N PHE A 310 4.23 -0.04 -8.38
CA PHE A 310 4.85 0.78 -9.43
C PHE A 310 5.50 2.00 -8.82
N TRP A 311 6.77 2.22 -9.14
CA TRP A 311 7.53 3.33 -8.58
C TRP A 311 8.36 4.03 -9.65
N ARG A 312 8.32 5.37 -9.66
CA ARG A 312 9.10 6.21 -10.56
C ARG A 312 10.07 7.07 -9.77
N GLU A 313 11.20 7.42 -10.35
CA GLU A 313 12.18 8.32 -9.73
C GLU A 313 11.55 9.66 -9.29
N SER A 314 10.67 10.21 -10.13
CA SER A 314 9.96 11.45 -9.81
C SER A 314 9.06 11.33 -8.57
N THR A 315 8.54 10.13 -8.27
CA THR A 315 7.74 9.82 -7.09
C THR A 315 8.61 9.84 -5.83
N THR A 316 9.85 9.31 -5.90
CA THR A 316 10.81 9.35 -4.79
C THR A 316 11.04 10.77 -4.29
N ARG A 317 11.34 11.71 -5.20
CA ARG A 317 11.61 13.10 -4.83
C ARG A 317 10.41 13.78 -4.17
N ARG A 318 9.21 13.59 -4.71
CA ARG A 318 7.98 14.16 -4.16
C ARG A 318 7.57 13.50 -2.84
N ALA A 319 7.71 12.18 -2.74
CA ALA A 319 7.43 11.45 -1.51
C ALA A 319 8.37 11.88 -0.38
N LEU A 320 9.67 12.01 -0.65
CA LEU A 320 10.64 12.49 0.33
C LEU A 320 10.31 13.93 0.79
N PHE A 321 9.98 14.80 -0.14
CA PHE A 321 9.59 16.18 0.17
C PHE A 321 8.33 16.23 1.06
N SER A 322 7.29 15.48 0.71
CA SER A 322 6.05 15.39 1.49
C SER A 322 6.30 14.77 2.87
N ALA A 323 7.11 13.72 2.95
CA ALA A 323 7.48 13.05 4.20
C ALA A 323 8.28 13.98 5.14
N SER A 324 9.24 14.72 4.59
CA SER A 324 10.05 15.69 5.35
C SER A 324 9.19 16.84 5.89
N ILE A 325 8.25 17.37 5.09
CA ILE A 325 7.31 18.41 5.54
C ILE A 325 6.41 17.85 6.66
N ALA A 326 5.88 16.64 6.52
CA ALA A 326 5.01 16.05 7.54
C ALA A 326 5.73 15.89 8.88
N THR A 327 6.97 15.39 8.86
CA THR A 327 7.80 15.24 10.05
C THR A 327 8.16 16.60 10.65
N PHE A 328 8.49 17.58 9.83
CA PHE A 328 8.80 18.95 10.27
C PHE A 328 7.59 19.61 10.94
N VAL A 329 6.42 19.56 10.31
CA VAL A 329 5.17 20.14 10.85
C VAL A 329 4.81 19.48 12.19
N LEU A 330 4.95 18.17 12.31
CA LEU A 330 4.72 17.45 13.55
C LEU A 330 5.70 17.89 14.63
N ALA A 331 7.01 17.96 14.33
CA ALA A 331 8.04 18.39 15.27
C ALA A 331 7.82 19.84 15.73
N LEU A 332 7.54 20.74 14.79
CA LEU A 332 7.24 22.15 15.07
C LEU A 332 6.00 22.29 15.96
N ALA A 333 4.90 21.61 15.61
CA ALA A 333 3.67 21.69 16.39
C ALA A 333 3.88 21.14 17.81
N ARG A 334 4.65 20.07 17.99
CA ARG A 334 5.02 19.57 19.33
C ARG A 334 5.86 20.54 20.13
N ALA A 335 6.90 21.14 19.52
CA ALA A 335 7.76 22.11 20.15
C ALA A 335 6.94 23.34 20.63
N VAL A 336 6.04 23.83 19.80
CA VAL A 336 5.22 25.02 20.14
C VAL A 336 4.15 24.71 21.19
N PHE A 337 3.40 23.60 21.05
CA PHE A 337 2.21 23.36 21.90
C PHE A 337 2.48 22.52 23.13
N LEU A 338 3.48 21.66 23.15
CA LEU A 338 3.79 20.78 24.29
C LEU A 338 4.99 21.25 25.11
N GLU A 339 6.01 21.83 24.47
CA GLU A 339 7.25 22.25 25.10
C GLU A 339 7.32 23.78 25.30
N GLY A 340 6.48 24.56 24.65
CA GLY A 340 6.52 26.03 24.56
C GLY A 340 6.13 26.83 25.78
N SER A 341 5.88 26.21 26.94
CA SER A 341 5.68 26.95 28.22
C SER A 341 7.00 27.31 28.92
N ALA A 342 8.11 26.75 28.47
CA ALA A 342 9.46 27.14 28.92
C ALA A 342 10.12 27.93 27.77
N ALA A 343 9.81 29.23 27.68
CA ALA A 343 10.49 30.17 26.79
C ALA A 343 11.97 30.34 27.23
N SER A 344 12.75 29.30 27.13
CA SER A 344 14.21 29.37 27.12
C SER A 344 14.66 29.49 25.66
N GLU A 345 15.62 30.37 25.45
CA GLU A 345 16.17 30.86 24.18
C GLU A 345 16.61 29.79 23.15
N HIS A 346 16.38 28.48 23.41
CA HIS A 346 16.87 27.38 22.58
C HIS A 346 15.84 26.25 22.58
N THR A 347 14.74 26.42 21.85
CA THR A 347 13.79 25.34 21.57
C THR A 347 14.47 24.30 20.69
N GLN A 348 14.98 23.22 21.27
CA GLN A 348 15.58 22.12 20.53
C GLN A 348 14.48 21.29 19.84
N MET A 349 14.51 21.20 18.53
CA MET A 349 13.65 20.29 17.79
C MET A 349 14.11 18.84 18.02
N LYS A 350 13.36 18.10 18.83
CA LYS A 350 13.60 16.66 19.06
C LYS A 350 12.89 15.84 17.98
N ASN A 351 13.42 14.66 17.70
CA ASN A 351 12.73 13.73 16.79
C ASN A 351 11.29 13.44 17.31
N PRO A 352 10.24 13.73 16.52
CA PRO A 352 8.87 13.61 16.96
C PRO A 352 8.33 12.18 16.96
N GLY A 353 9.11 11.20 16.47
CA GLY A 353 8.64 9.83 16.20
C GLY A 353 8.45 8.96 17.45
N LEU A 354 7.92 7.76 17.21
CA LEU A 354 7.66 6.73 18.21
C LEU A 354 8.94 6.26 18.94
N LEU A 355 10.07 6.17 18.23
CA LEU A 355 11.33 5.64 18.73
C LEU A 355 12.20 6.73 19.40
N ARG A 356 11.66 7.41 20.40
CA ARG A 356 12.39 8.42 21.18
C ARG A 356 13.25 7.75 22.23
N VAL A 357 14.32 7.14 21.80
CA VAL A 357 15.29 6.53 22.72
C VAL A 357 16.29 7.60 23.09
N GLY A 358 16.48 7.87 24.36
CA GLY A 358 17.46 8.85 24.80
C GLY A 358 18.89 8.52 24.40
N ASP A 359 19.84 9.31 24.84
CA ASP A 359 21.26 9.03 24.62
C ASP A 359 21.69 7.81 25.42
N PHE A 360 22.15 6.75 24.74
CA PHE A 360 22.66 5.51 25.32
C PHE A 360 23.87 5.01 24.53
N ASP A 361 24.67 4.16 25.14
CA ASP A 361 25.87 3.60 24.51
C ASP A 361 25.54 2.80 23.27
N SER A 362 26.25 3.05 22.17
CA SER A 362 26.09 2.39 20.88
C SER A 362 27.12 1.29 20.64
N THR A 363 27.92 0.92 21.64
CA THR A 363 28.91 -0.15 21.52
C THR A 363 28.28 -1.53 21.59
N TYR A 364 28.78 -2.45 20.79
CA TYR A 364 28.47 -3.88 20.84
C TYR A 364 29.72 -4.69 20.48
N PHE A 365 29.79 -5.94 20.95
CA PHE A 365 30.94 -6.81 20.70
C PHE A 365 30.67 -7.79 19.56
N LEU A 366 31.72 -8.15 18.82
CA LEU A 366 31.61 -9.12 17.72
C LEU A 366 31.06 -10.48 18.17
N ILE A 367 31.34 -10.91 19.39
CA ILE A 367 30.84 -12.14 20.00
C ILE A 367 29.32 -12.12 20.21
N GLU A 368 28.66 -10.96 20.20
CA GLU A 368 27.22 -10.83 20.33
C GLU A 368 26.45 -11.12 19.05
N LEU A 369 27.10 -11.06 17.86
CA LEU A 369 26.43 -11.23 16.56
C LEU A 369 25.70 -12.58 16.40
N PRO A 370 26.24 -13.73 16.82
CA PRO A 370 25.52 -15.01 16.80
C PRO A 370 24.24 -14.99 17.66
N PHE A 371 24.27 -14.31 18.81
CA PHE A 371 23.10 -14.20 19.68
C PHE A 371 22.04 -13.28 19.06
N TYR A 372 22.43 -12.21 18.36
CA TYR A 372 21.51 -11.38 17.58
C TYR A 372 20.85 -12.20 16.46
N ALA A 373 21.59 -13.05 15.77
CA ALA A 373 21.03 -13.92 14.74
C ALA A 373 20.05 -14.97 15.32
N ALA A 374 20.37 -15.56 16.48
CA ALA A 374 19.48 -16.47 17.19
C ALA A 374 18.20 -15.80 17.68
N LEU A 375 18.30 -14.59 18.25
CA LEU A 375 17.17 -13.76 18.65
C LEU A 375 16.29 -13.41 17.45
N ALA A 376 16.92 -13.02 16.33
CA ALA A 376 16.22 -12.69 15.11
C ALA A 376 15.44 -13.88 14.54
N GLY A 377 16.03 -15.06 14.51
CA GLY A 377 15.36 -16.30 14.10
C GLY A 377 14.16 -16.61 14.99
N THR A 378 14.33 -16.49 16.31
CA THR A 378 13.26 -16.70 17.30
C THR A 378 12.11 -15.71 17.10
N CYS A 379 12.41 -14.42 16.94
CA CYS A 379 11.41 -13.40 16.62
C CYS A 379 10.68 -13.70 15.31
N GLY A 380 11.40 -14.19 14.27
CA GLY A 380 10.82 -14.57 12.98
C GLY A 380 9.81 -15.72 13.11
N VAL A 381 10.13 -16.76 13.88
CA VAL A 381 9.22 -17.88 14.18
C VAL A 381 7.97 -17.38 14.92
N ILE A 382 8.15 -16.58 15.97
CA ILE A 382 7.04 -16.01 16.74
C ILE A 382 6.16 -15.13 15.85
N SER A 383 6.75 -14.27 15.01
CA SER A 383 6.01 -13.42 14.06
C SER A 383 5.16 -14.26 13.10
N GLY A 384 5.70 -15.38 12.58
CA GLY A 384 4.96 -16.30 11.73
C GLY A 384 3.77 -16.96 12.46
N ILE A 385 3.96 -17.40 13.69
CA ILE A 385 2.88 -17.96 14.53
C ILE A 385 1.81 -16.91 14.84
N VAL A 386 2.21 -15.68 15.19
CA VAL A 386 1.30 -14.56 15.47
C VAL A 386 0.47 -14.22 14.24
N THR A 387 1.11 -14.12 13.06
CA THR A 387 0.42 -13.87 11.79
C THR A 387 -0.64 -14.93 11.51
N LYS A 388 -0.28 -16.22 11.60
CA LYS A 388 -1.25 -17.33 11.44
C LYS A 388 -2.38 -17.27 12.46
N SER A 389 -2.08 -16.95 13.71
CA SER A 389 -3.07 -16.83 14.78
C SER A 389 -4.05 -15.68 14.51
N ILE A 390 -3.56 -14.53 14.07
CA ILE A 390 -4.41 -13.38 13.67
C ILE A 390 -5.35 -13.80 12.53
N ILE A 391 -4.83 -14.45 11.49
CA ILE A 391 -5.63 -14.91 10.34
C ILE A 391 -6.64 -15.97 10.78
N PHE A 392 -6.26 -16.93 11.62
CA PHE A 392 -7.16 -17.96 12.16
C PHE A 392 -8.33 -17.33 12.95
N VAL A 393 -8.05 -16.40 13.88
CA VAL A 393 -9.08 -15.69 14.64
C VAL A 393 -9.96 -14.86 13.71
N SER A 394 -9.36 -14.19 12.74
CA SER A 394 -10.07 -13.40 11.75
C SER A 394 -11.03 -14.26 10.90
N THR A 395 -10.65 -15.49 10.54
CA THR A 395 -11.47 -16.38 9.71
C THR A 395 -12.64 -16.95 10.49
N ASN A 396 -12.41 -17.39 11.72
CA ASN A 396 -13.40 -18.17 12.47
C ASN A 396 -14.30 -17.32 13.37
N TYR A 397 -13.82 -16.14 13.82
CA TYR A 397 -14.49 -15.40 14.90
C TYR A 397 -14.93 -14.00 14.52
N THR A 398 -14.91 -13.62 13.22
CA THR A 398 -15.39 -12.29 12.80
C THR A 398 -16.91 -12.26 12.69
N PRO A 399 -17.63 -11.42 13.46
CA PRO A 399 -19.08 -11.36 13.42
C PRO A 399 -19.60 -10.70 12.15
N GLN A 400 -20.72 -11.20 11.61
CA GLN A 400 -21.38 -10.66 10.42
C GLN A 400 -22.29 -9.46 10.75
N ARG A 401 -22.99 -9.51 11.90
CA ARG A 401 -23.97 -8.47 12.30
C ARG A 401 -23.27 -7.32 13.01
N ASN A 402 -23.65 -6.09 12.70
CA ASN A 402 -23.06 -4.88 13.27
C ASN A 402 -23.15 -4.82 14.81
N GLU A 403 -24.24 -5.25 15.39
CA GLU A 403 -24.42 -5.32 16.84
C GLU A 403 -23.44 -6.27 17.50
N ARG A 404 -23.21 -7.45 16.89
CA ARG A 404 -22.23 -8.42 17.38
C ARG A 404 -20.79 -7.93 17.22
N ARG A 405 -20.51 -7.13 16.17
CA ARG A 405 -19.20 -6.46 15.97
C ARG A 405 -18.89 -5.50 17.11
N LEU A 406 -19.87 -4.65 17.45
CA LEU A 406 -19.74 -3.73 18.59
C LEU A 406 -19.62 -4.48 19.91
N ALA A 407 -20.44 -5.49 20.13
CA ALA A 407 -20.36 -6.33 21.34
C ALA A 407 -19.00 -7.02 21.45
N GLN A 408 -18.41 -7.51 20.34
CA GLN A 408 -17.06 -8.08 20.34
C GLN A 408 -16.01 -7.07 20.77
N VAL A 409 -16.08 -5.82 20.26
CA VAL A 409 -15.15 -4.74 20.67
C VAL A 409 -15.23 -4.50 22.17
N VAL A 410 -16.44 -4.39 22.73
CA VAL A 410 -16.64 -4.16 24.18
C VAL A 410 -16.14 -5.34 25.00
N LEU A 411 -16.49 -6.58 24.63
CA LEU A 411 -16.10 -7.79 25.38
C LEU A 411 -14.58 -8.00 25.36
N VAL A 412 -13.94 -7.84 24.20
CA VAL A 412 -12.48 -8.00 24.09
C VAL A 412 -11.76 -6.88 24.83
N SER A 413 -12.25 -5.64 24.76
CA SER A 413 -11.67 -4.52 25.52
C SER A 413 -11.76 -4.76 27.01
N LEU A 414 -12.93 -5.24 27.50
CA LEU A 414 -13.10 -5.61 28.92
C LEU A 414 -12.16 -6.77 29.32
N ALA A 415 -12.06 -7.81 28.48
CA ALA A 415 -11.14 -8.92 28.72
C ALA A 415 -9.68 -8.48 28.81
N CYS A 416 -9.24 -7.57 27.91
CA CYS A 416 -7.89 -6.99 27.96
C CYS A 416 -7.67 -6.19 29.25
N VAL A 417 -8.64 -5.38 29.70
CA VAL A 417 -8.53 -4.62 30.96
C VAL A 417 -8.39 -5.57 32.13
N VAL A 418 -9.24 -6.59 32.25
CA VAL A 418 -9.17 -7.58 33.33
C VAL A 418 -7.84 -8.34 33.30
N MET A 419 -7.39 -8.74 32.11
CA MET A 419 -6.11 -9.41 31.93
C MET A 419 -4.93 -8.53 32.36
N PHE A 420 -4.91 -7.25 31.95
CA PHE A 420 -3.80 -6.35 32.27
C PHE A 420 -3.70 -6.09 33.79
N PHE A 421 -4.81 -5.83 34.48
CA PHE A 421 -4.80 -5.67 35.92
C PHE A 421 -4.48 -6.98 36.66
N GLY A 422 -5.02 -8.12 36.20
CA GLY A 422 -4.75 -9.43 36.78
C GLY A 422 -3.27 -9.83 36.65
N VAL A 423 -2.68 -9.60 35.49
CA VAL A 423 -1.26 -9.89 35.26
C VAL A 423 -0.36 -8.87 35.96
N ALA A 424 -0.75 -7.60 36.03
CA ALA A 424 -0.04 -6.59 36.79
C ALA A 424 0.07 -6.97 38.29
N ALA A 425 -0.95 -7.66 38.86
CA ALA A 425 -0.93 -8.14 40.25
C ALA A 425 0.15 -9.21 40.55
N ALA A 426 0.66 -9.89 39.50
CA ALA A 426 1.79 -10.81 39.61
C ALA A 426 3.16 -10.10 39.50
N GLY A 427 3.17 -8.79 39.19
CA GLY A 427 4.37 -7.97 39.13
C GLY A 427 4.90 -7.57 40.50
N LYS A 428 6.08 -6.97 40.53
CA LYS A 428 6.76 -6.50 41.75
C LYS A 428 6.77 -4.97 41.80
N CYS A 429 6.83 -4.41 42.99
CA CYS A 429 7.12 -3.01 43.19
C CYS A 429 8.65 -2.80 43.12
N VAL A 430 9.10 -1.83 42.36
CA VAL A 430 10.51 -1.48 42.17
C VAL A 430 10.69 -0.04 42.59
N THR A 431 11.76 0.22 43.36
CA THR A 431 12.08 1.57 43.83
C THR A 431 12.58 2.46 42.68
N GLU A 432 12.08 3.66 42.64
CA GLU A 432 12.53 4.68 41.68
C GLU A 432 13.93 5.16 42.04
N THR A 433 14.89 5.07 41.11
CA THR A 433 16.23 5.61 41.33
C THR A 433 16.23 7.14 41.16
N PRO A 434 16.84 7.91 42.09
CA PRO A 434 16.92 9.36 41.96
C PRO A 434 17.66 9.75 40.67
N GLY A 435 17.02 10.57 39.80
CA GLY A 435 17.55 10.98 38.50
C GLY A 435 16.89 10.31 37.30
N GLU A 436 16.33 9.10 37.41
CA GLU A 436 15.53 8.45 36.37
C GLU A 436 14.06 8.88 36.44
N VAL A 437 13.58 9.25 37.62
CA VAL A 437 12.18 9.64 37.86
C VAL A 437 11.70 10.78 36.97
N SER A 438 12.56 11.76 36.71
CA SER A 438 12.18 12.90 35.84
C SER A 438 12.04 12.54 34.36
N ARG A 439 12.76 11.50 33.91
CA ARG A 439 12.83 11.13 32.48
C ARG A 439 11.72 10.16 32.08
N TRP A 440 11.33 9.25 32.98
CA TRP A 440 10.38 8.16 32.69
C TRP A 440 9.09 8.22 33.53
N SER A 441 8.86 9.33 34.26
CA SER A 441 7.73 9.50 35.17
C SER A 441 6.34 9.31 34.51
N GLU A 442 6.25 9.56 33.21
CA GLU A 442 4.99 9.34 32.46
C GLU A 442 4.76 7.86 32.10
N ALA A 443 5.79 7.03 32.06
CA ALA A 443 5.70 5.59 31.81
C ALA A 443 5.46 4.79 33.10
N SER A 444 5.92 5.28 34.27
CA SER A 444 5.78 4.59 35.55
C SER A 444 4.38 4.74 36.15
N ILE A 445 3.77 3.64 36.60
CA ILE A 445 2.46 3.61 37.24
C ILE A 445 2.60 2.95 38.62
N ARG A 446 2.14 3.65 39.66
CA ARG A 446 2.29 3.20 41.06
C ARG A 446 1.33 2.09 41.48
N LEU A 447 0.19 1.94 40.81
CA LEU A 447 -0.88 1.00 41.18
C LEU A 447 -1.08 0.88 42.71
N TRP A 448 -0.58 -0.18 43.33
CA TRP A 448 -0.61 -0.46 44.77
C TRP A 448 0.72 -0.22 45.48
N CYS A 449 1.79 0.16 44.79
CA CYS A 449 3.11 0.35 45.34
C CYS A 449 3.20 1.58 46.24
N ALA A 450 4.19 1.61 47.15
CA ALA A 450 4.45 2.71 48.08
C ALA A 450 4.91 4.00 47.35
N GLU A 451 5.05 5.11 48.07
CA GLU A 451 5.63 6.35 47.53
C GLU A 451 7.09 6.13 47.13
N GLY A 452 7.47 6.51 45.92
CA GLY A 452 8.82 6.27 45.41
C GLY A 452 9.02 4.89 44.80
N GLU A 453 7.93 4.13 44.60
CA GLU A 453 7.95 2.84 43.92
C GLU A 453 6.95 2.81 42.76
N TYR A 454 7.21 1.97 41.76
CA TYR A 454 6.30 1.72 40.65
C TYR A 454 6.08 0.21 40.44
N ALA A 455 4.93 -0.16 39.90
CA ALA A 455 4.60 -1.52 39.48
C ALA A 455 5.29 -1.84 38.15
N ASP A 456 6.26 -2.77 38.13
CA ASP A 456 7.05 -3.10 36.94
C ASP A 456 6.20 -3.60 35.78
N VAL A 457 5.42 -4.67 35.94
CA VAL A 457 4.50 -5.21 34.91
C VAL A 457 3.36 -4.25 34.64
N GLY A 458 2.82 -3.60 35.68
CA GLY A 458 1.69 -2.67 35.56
C GLY A 458 2.03 -1.46 34.69
N SER A 459 3.22 -0.91 34.81
CA SER A 459 3.71 0.21 34.02
C SER A 459 3.83 -0.15 32.55
N ILE A 460 4.32 -1.34 32.19
CA ILE A 460 4.43 -1.83 30.81
C ILE A 460 3.04 -2.05 30.19
N LEU A 461 2.11 -2.65 30.92
CA LEU A 461 0.82 -3.04 30.36
C LEU A 461 -0.21 -1.92 30.34
N LEU A 462 -0.23 -1.03 31.33
CA LEU A 462 -1.25 0.03 31.49
C LEU A 462 -0.76 1.41 31.05
N GLY A 463 0.56 1.63 30.96
CA GLY A 463 1.15 2.91 30.56
C GLY A 463 0.84 3.30 29.11
N ASN A 464 1.12 4.56 28.77
CA ASN A 464 1.08 5.03 27.38
C ASN A 464 2.13 4.29 26.57
N LYS A 465 1.71 3.63 25.50
CA LYS A 465 2.57 2.69 24.76
C LYS A 465 3.79 3.36 24.12
N ASN A 466 3.67 4.61 23.70
CA ASN A 466 4.81 5.36 23.15
C ASN A 466 5.91 5.56 24.20
N ASP A 467 5.51 5.98 25.41
CA ASP A 467 6.46 6.21 26.51
C ASP A 467 7.00 4.89 27.05
N VAL A 468 6.18 3.83 27.08
CA VAL A 468 6.60 2.48 27.49
C VAL A 468 7.64 1.90 26.53
N ILE A 469 7.46 2.04 25.20
CA ILE A 469 8.44 1.59 24.20
C ILE A 469 9.75 2.35 24.39
N ALA A 470 9.67 3.67 24.52
CA ALA A 470 10.84 4.50 24.77
C ALA A 470 11.57 4.11 26.05
N TRP A 471 10.83 3.79 27.10
CA TRP A 471 11.35 3.32 28.38
C TRP A 471 12.01 1.93 28.25
N VAL A 472 11.34 0.96 27.64
CA VAL A 472 11.91 -0.38 27.41
C VAL A 472 13.17 -0.33 26.55
N LEU A 473 13.24 0.53 25.54
CA LEU A 473 14.41 0.69 24.68
C LEU A 473 15.55 1.45 25.37
N GLY A 474 15.24 2.51 26.14
CA GLY A 474 16.22 3.48 26.63
C GLY A 474 16.61 3.36 28.10
N SER A 475 15.95 2.50 28.90
CA SER A 475 16.23 2.37 30.34
C SER A 475 17.51 1.56 30.62
N PRO A 476 18.19 1.77 31.76
CA PRO A 476 19.35 0.98 32.16
C PRO A 476 19.08 -0.52 32.28
N ALA A 477 20.14 -1.33 32.31
CA ALA A 477 20.05 -2.80 32.35
C ALA A 477 19.22 -3.33 33.53
N LYS A 478 19.29 -2.68 34.70
CA LYS A 478 18.64 -3.11 35.95
C LYS A 478 17.20 -2.60 36.11
N ALA A 479 16.67 -1.81 35.18
CA ALA A 479 15.33 -1.24 35.29
C ALA A 479 14.19 -2.27 35.18
N HIS A 480 14.45 -3.41 34.56
CA HIS A 480 13.44 -4.44 34.30
C HIS A 480 13.89 -5.81 34.81
N THR A 481 12.99 -6.52 35.48
CA THR A 481 13.23 -7.91 35.90
C THR A 481 12.90 -8.87 34.75
N LEU A 482 13.62 -10.00 34.65
CA LEU A 482 13.34 -11.02 33.61
C LEU A 482 11.88 -11.51 33.71
N HIS A 483 11.35 -11.68 34.93
CA HIS A 483 9.96 -12.07 35.17
C HIS A 483 8.97 -11.04 34.56
N ALA A 484 9.18 -9.74 34.82
CA ALA A 484 8.31 -8.68 34.30
C ALA A 484 8.35 -8.62 32.76
N LEU A 485 9.54 -8.78 32.16
CA LEU A 485 9.71 -8.80 30.71
C LEU A 485 8.98 -9.97 30.05
N LEU A 486 9.14 -11.19 30.54
CA LEU A 486 8.50 -12.39 29.98
C LEU A 486 6.98 -12.39 30.18
N LEU A 487 6.51 -11.94 31.34
CA LEU A 487 5.08 -11.87 31.63
C LEU A 487 4.39 -10.80 30.76
N SER A 488 5.01 -9.64 30.64
CA SER A 488 4.52 -8.56 29.75
C SER A 488 4.60 -8.95 28.27
N PHE A 489 5.64 -9.67 27.85
CA PHE A 489 5.78 -10.22 26.50
C PHE A 489 4.60 -11.15 26.14
N ALA A 490 4.34 -12.16 26.98
CA ALA A 490 3.25 -13.11 26.74
C ALA A 490 1.87 -12.40 26.69
N THR A 491 1.64 -11.47 27.62
CA THR A 491 0.39 -10.70 27.69
C THR A 491 0.22 -9.80 26.46
N THR A 492 1.31 -9.18 26.00
CA THR A 492 1.29 -8.33 24.79
C THR A 492 0.94 -9.16 23.55
N LEU A 493 1.50 -10.37 23.38
CA LEU A 493 1.17 -11.25 22.27
C LEU A 493 -0.30 -11.68 22.25
N ILE A 494 -0.83 -12.09 23.39
CA ILE A 494 -2.23 -12.51 23.53
C ILE A 494 -3.15 -11.34 23.19
N SER A 495 -2.92 -10.17 23.78
CA SER A 495 -3.74 -8.99 23.54
C SER A 495 -3.64 -8.47 22.10
N LEU A 496 -2.46 -8.55 21.47
CA LEU A 496 -2.26 -8.23 20.06
C LEU A 496 -3.15 -9.10 19.15
N ILE A 497 -3.13 -10.44 19.34
CA ILE A 497 -3.93 -11.37 18.55
C ILE A 497 -5.44 -11.09 18.73
N MET A 498 -5.88 -10.81 19.97
CA MET A 498 -7.27 -10.46 20.27
C MET A 498 -7.69 -9.13 19.64
N ALA A 499 -6.85 -8.09 19.72
CA ALA A 499 -7.17 -6.73 19.27
C ALA A 499 -7.07 -6.54 17.75
N ALA A 500 -6.20 -7.30 17.06
CA ALA A 500 -5.93 -7.15 15.62
C ALA A 500 -7.17 -7.34 14.74
N ASN A 501 -8.18 -8.09 15.21
CA ASN A 501 -9.36 -8.44 14.43
C ASN A 501 -10.62 -7.64 14.77
N LEU A 502 -10.52 -6.70 15.69
CA LEU A 502 -11.63 -5.86 16.11
C LEU A 502 -12.08 -4.87 15.03
N PHE A 503 -13.33 -4.46 15.08
CA PHE A 503 -13.88 -3.42 14.21
C PHE A 503 -13.52 -2.03 14.74
N VAL A 504 -12.21 -1.77 14.87
CA VAL A 504 -11.63 -0.47 15.22
C VAL A 504 -10.43 -0.21 14.30
N PRO A 505 -10.00 1.03 14.11
CA PRO A 505 -8.71 1.31 13.47
C PRO A 505 -7.59 0.75 14.36
N ALA A 506 -6.75 -0.10 13.80
CA ALA A 506 -5.71 -0.81 14.54
C ALA A 506 -4.41 -0.88 13.76
N GLY A 507 -3.40 -0.16 14.19
CA GLY A 507 -2.01 -0.34 13.75
C GLY A 507 -1.35 -1.44 14.58
N LEU A 508 -0.60 -2.30 13.91
CA LEU A 508 0.08 -3.44 14.56
C LEU A 508 1.59 -3.24 14.70
N PHE A 509 2.13 -2.11 14.22
CA PHE A 509 3.57 -1.80 14.34
C PHE A 509 3.98 -1.62 15.80
N MET A 510 3.29 -0.75 16.53
CA MET A 510 3.61 -0.41 17.92
C MET A 510 3.61 -1.66 18.84
N PRO A 511 2.57 -2.50 18.89
CA PRO A 511 2.60 -3.70 19.70
C PRO A 511 3.66 -4.70 19.25
N THR A 512 4.01 -4.73 17.94
CA THR A 512 5.08 -5.58 17.42
C THR A 512 6.44 -5.09 17.89
N ILE A 513 6.72 -3.81 17.88
CA ILE A 513 7.93 -3.21 18.46
C ILE A 513 8.02 -3.55 19.94
N LEU A 514 6.91 -3.40 20.67
CA LEU A 514 6.89 -3.63 22.12
C LEU A 514 7.25 -5.08 22.47
N TRP A 515 6.57 -6.09 21.90
CA TRP A 515 6.88 -7.47 22.25
C TRP A 515 8.29 -7.87 21.80
N GLY A 516 8.76 -7.37 20.65
CA GLY A 516 10.11 -7.60 20.16
C GLY A 516 11.17 -7.00 21.10
N SER A 517 10.96 -5.78 21.59
CA SER A 517 11.83 -5.12 22.56
C SER A 517 11.87 -5.84 23.89
N LEU A 518 10.71 -6.30 24.40
CA LEU A 518 10.62 -7.06 25.65
C LEU A 518 11.40 -8.38 25.57
N LEU A 519 11.23 -9.11 24.44
CA LEU A 519 11.97 -10.36 24.23
C LEU A 519 13.47 -10.08 24.07
N GLY A 520 13.84 -9.01 23.35
CA GLY A 520 15.23 -8.60 23.20
C GLY A 520 15.89 -8.25 24.55
N ARG A 521 15.20 -7.49 25.41
CA ARG A 521 15.68 -7.22 26.78
C ARG A 521 15.84 -8.48 27.62
N ALA A 522 14.87 -9.40 27.53
CA ALA A 522 14.96 -10.67 28.24
C ALA A 522 16.15 -11.50 27.76
N ALA A 523 16.38 -11.52 26.42
CA ALA A 523 17.54 -12.19 25.84
C ALA A 523 18.86 -11.58 26.30
N ALA A 524 18.96 -10.27 26.42
CA ALA A 524 20.16 -9.60 26.96
C ALA A 524 20.52 -10.09 28.38
N ILE A 525 19.53 -10.19 29.27
CA ILE A 525 19.75 -10.71 30.66
C ILE A 525 20.25 -12.15 30.63
N VAL A 526 19.67 -13.00 29.77
CA VAL A 526 20.06 -14.41 29.65
C VAL A 526 21.47 -14.54 29.09
N VAL A 527 21.81 -13.74 28.07
CA VAL A 527 23.15 -13.74 27.43
C VAL A 527 24.21 -13.20 28.40
N GLU A 528 23.92 -12.12 29.13
CA GLU A 528 24.82 -11.57 30.14
C GLU A 528 25.14 -12.61 31.24
N HIS A 529 24.11 -13.32 31.72
CA HIS A 529 24.30 -14.40 32.67
C HIS A 529 25.09 -15.58 32.10
N SER A 530 24.88 -15.91 30.83
CA SER A 530 25.56 -17.01 30.15
C SER A 530 27.03 -16.71 29.82
N LEU A 531 27.35 -15.44 29.58
CA LEU A 531 28.71 -14.98 29.26
C LEU A 531 29.51 -14.60 30.51
N SER A 532 28.89 -14.43 31.65
CA SER A 532 29.56 -14.07 32.92
C SER A 532 30.75 -14.95 33.29
N PRO A 533 30.77 -16.30 33.01
CA PRO A 533 31.94 -17.15 33.27
C PRO A 533 33.15 -16.84 32.35
N LEU A 534 32.96 -16.15 31.22
CA LEU A 534 34.00 -15.83 30.22
C LEU A 534 34.72 -14.50 30.50
N GLY A 535 34.31 -13.73 31.54
CA GLY A 535 34.86 -12.44 31.94
C GLY A 535 33.79 -11.35 32.09
N ASP A 536 34.17 -10.14 32.53
CA ASP A 536 33.31 -8.97 32.71
C ASP A 536 32.81 -8.35 31.36
N LEU A 537 32.31 -9.18 30.45
CA LEU A 537 31.66 -8.73 29.21
C LEU A 537 30.28 -8.13 29.55
N ARG A 538 30.20 -6.79 29.61
CA ARG A 538 28.94 -6.08 29.76
C ARG A 538 28.19 -6.07 28.45
N VAL A 539 27.14 -6.86 28.39
CA VAL A 539 26.20 -6.91 27.25
C VAL A 539 25.41 -5.62 27.17
N ASN A 540 25.26 -5.09 25.94
CA ASN A 540 24.47 -3.87 25.74
C ASN A 540 22.96 -4.20 25.60
N PRO A 541 22.12 -3.99 26.64
CA PRO A 541 20.71 -4.36 26.61
C PRO A 541 19.89 -3.54 25.61
N HIS A 542 20.34 -2.33 25.26
CA HIS A 542 19.69 -1.48 24.26
C HIS A 542 19.81 -2.08 22.87
N ALA A 543 20.98 -2.64 22.52
CA ALA A 543 21.20 -3.32 21.26
C ALA A 543 20.28 -4.53 21.08
N TYR A 544 20.15 -5.37 22.11
CA TYR A 544 19.23 -6.53 22.08
C TYR A 544 17.77 -6.10 21.96
N ALA A 545 17.35 -5.06 22.65
CA ALA A 545 15.98 -4.54 22.55
C ALA A 545 15.69 -4.02 21.15
N LEU A 546 16.63 -3.30 20.52
CA LEU A 546 16.50 -2.80 19.14
C LEU A 546 16.51 -3.94 18.12
N VAL A 547 17.41 -4.92 18.27
CA VAL A 547 17.46 -6.12 17.42
C VAL A 547 16.15 -6.89 17.52
N GLY A 548 15.62 -7.11 18.71
CA GLY A 548 14.34 -7.78 18.95
C GLY A 548 13.17 -7.05 18.32
N ALA A 549 13.08 -5.71 18.49
CA ALA A 549 12.05 -4.86 17.89
C ALA A 549 12.08 -4.93 16.36
N THR A 550 13.27 -4.78 15.78
CA THR A 550 13.48 -4.81 14.34
C THR A 550 13.17 -6.18 13.73
N ALA A 551 13.63 -7.26 14.40
CA ALA A 551 13.36 -8.62 13.99
C ALA A 551 11.87 -8.96 14.04
N ALA A 552 11.15 -8.48 15.07
CA ALA A 552 9.71 -8.66 15.19
C ALA A 552 8.95 -7.97 14.05
N LEU A 553 9.31 -6.72 13.75
CA LEU A 553 8.73 -5.97 12.61
C LEU A 553 9.01 -6.66 11.27
N ALA A 554 10.28 -6.98 11.00
CA ALA A 554 10.67 -7.64 9.78
C ALA A 554 9.97 -8.98 9.58
N GLY A 555 9.88 -9.81 10.63
CA GLY A 555 9.22 -11.11 10.59
C GLY A 555 7.71 -11.03 10.34
N THR A 556 7.03 -9.99 10.87
CA THR A 556 5.57 -9.81 10.76
C THR A 556 5.17 -9.20 9.40
N PHE A 557 5.84 -8.14 8.98
CA PHE A 557 5.50 -7.39 7.77
C PHE A 557 6.32 -7.77 6.56
N ARG A 558 7.46 -8.46 6.76
CA ARG A 558 8.46 -8.85 5.75
C ARG A 558 9.14 -7.73 5.01
N ALA A 559 8.97 -6.53 5.49
CA ALA A 559 9.73 -5.38 5.05
C ALA A 559 11.22 -5.56 5.41
N THR A 560 12.11 -5.14 4.51
CA THR A 560 13.56 -5.36 4.67
C THR A 560 14.30 -4.07 4.94
N ILE A 561 14.62 -3.31 3.92
CA ILE A 561 15.41 -2.08 4.02
C ILE A 561 14.64 -0.99 4.77
N SER A 562 13.34 -0.88 4.53
CA SER A 562 12.50 0.14 5.14
C SER A 562 12.47 0.05 6.67
N VAL A 563 12.37 -1.15 7.23
CA VAL A 563 12.35 -1.35 8.70
C VAL A 563 13.70 -0.99 9.32
N VAL A 564 14.82 -1.38 8.68
CA VAL A 564 16.17 -1.00 9.15
C VAL A 564 16.30 0.53 9.22
N ILE A 565 15.93 1.21 8.15
CA ILE A 565 16.06 2.67 8.08
C ILE A 565 15.09 3.39 9.02
N ILE A 566 13.84 2.92 9.16
CA ILE A 566 12.87 3.48 10.12
C ILE A 566 13.43 3.44 11.53
N VAL A 567 13.97 2.29 11.95
CA VAL A 567 14.55 2.14 13.29
C VAL A 567 15.81 2.99 13.43
N LEU A 568 16.66 3.02 12.41
CA LEU A 568 17.93 3.75 12.42
C LEU A 568 17.72 5.28 12.49
N GLU A 569 16.80 5.82 11.68
CA GLU A 569 16.41 7.24 11.74
C GLU A 569 15.74 7.58 13.09
N GLY A 570 14.84 6.70 13.57
CA GLY A 570 14.14 6.92 14.84
C GLY A 570 15.07 6.94 16.05
N VAL A 571 16.09 6.08 16.06
CA VAL A 571 17.09 5.99 17.16
C VAL A 571 18.22 6.99 16.98
N GLY A 572 18.58 7.37 15.74
CA GLY A 572 19.66 8.30 15.45
C GLY A 572 21.09 7.77 15.70
N LYS A 573 21.28 6.45 15.75
CA LYS A 573 22.57 5.78 16.03
C LYS A 573 22.96 4.84 14.90
N SER A 574 23.79 5.32 13.96
CA SER A 574 24.24 4.56 12.79
C SER A 574 25.06 3.30 13.09
N ALA A 575 25.69 3.23 14.28
CA ALA A 575 26.47 2.06 14.70
C ALA A 575 25.64 0.76 14.73
N PHE A 576 24.32 0.85 14.94
CA PHE A 576 23.45 -0.34 14.96
C PHE A 576 23.06 -0.87 13.56
N LEU A 577 23.49 -0.23 12.47
CA LEU A 577 23.14 -0.68 11.12
C LEU A 577 23.39 -2.18 10.91
N PHE A 578 24.56 -2.68 11.28
CA PHE A 578 24.95 -4.06 11.06
C PHE A 578 24.12 -5.07 11.91
N PRO A 579 23.95 -4.87 13.23
CA PRO A 579 23.02 -5.68 14.03
C PRO A 579 21.59 -5.70 13.50
N LEU A 580 21.07 -4.55 13.01
CA LEU A 580 19.72 -4.47 12.47
C LEU A 580 19.57 -5.22 11.12
N LEU A 581 20.61 -5.23 10.28
CA LEU A 581 20.62 -6.03 9.05
C LEU A 581 20.57 -7.53 9.37
N ILE A 582 21.31 -8.00 10.37
CA ILE A 582 21.26 -9.39 10.85
C ILE A 582 19.86 -9.70 11.39
N ALA A 583 19.27 -8.77 12.16
CA ALA A 583 17.92 -8.91 12.69
C ALA A 583 16.88 -9.15 11.59
N VAL A 584 16.91 -8.32 10.54
CA VAL A 584 15.98 -8.42 9.42
C VAL A 584 16.21 -9.70 8.61
N ALA A 585 17.46 -10.03 8.29
CA ALA A 585 17.79 -11.24 7.53
C ALA A 585 17.34 -12.51 8.25
N GLY A 586 17.68 -12.66 9.53
CA GLY A 586 17.33 -13.83 10.35
C GLY A 586 15.83 -13.97 10.54
N ALA A 587 15.13 -12.88 10.85
CA ALA A 587 13.69 -12.89 11.07
C ALA A 587 12.91 -13.20 9.79
N ASN A 588 13.29 -12.59 8.65
CA ASN A 588 12.64 -12.85 7.36
C ASN A 588 12.86 -14.28 6.90
N LEU A 589 14.06 -14.85 7.08
CA LEU A 589 14.33 -16.24 6.74
C LEU A 589 13.43 -17.20 7.55
N ALA A 590 13.35 -17.01 8.87
CA ALA A 590 12.55 -17.86 9.75
C ALA A 590 11.03 -17.69 9.53
N SER A 591 10.55 -16.47 9.31
CA SER A 591 9.10 -16.21 9.14
C SER A 591 8.55 -16.78 7.84
N ARG A 592 9.39 -16.91 6.77
CA ARG A 592 8.99 -17.50 5.47
C ARG A 592 8.49 -18.94 5.58
N LEU A 593 8.88 -19.68 6.63
CA LEU A 593 8.39 -21.03 6.88
C LEU A 593 6.88 -21.06 7.20
N PHE A 594 6.29 -19.93 7.56
CA PHE A 594 4.89 -19.82 7.99
C PHE A 594 3.92 -19.22 6.96
N GLY A 595 4.31 -18.97 5.72
CA GLY A 595 3.41 -18.51 4.67
C GLY A 595 3.69 -17.04 4.25
N ALA A 596 2.69 -16.25 3.87
CA ALA A 596 2.81 -14.88 3.39
C ALA A 596 2.93 -13.82 4.52
N SER A 597 3.20 -12.55 4.19
CA SER A 597 3.21 -11.45 5.16
C SER A 597 1.79 -11.15 5.67
N LEU A 598 1.70 -10.43 6.79
CA LEU A 598 0.38 -10.09 7.37
C LEU A 598 -0.51 -9.31 6.41
N TYR A 599 0.05 -8.36 5.66
CA TYR A 599 -0.73 -7.55 4.72
C TYR A 599 -1.12 -8.31 3.45
N GLU A 600 -0.24 -9.18 2.95
CA GLU A 600 -0.56 -10.08 1.83
C GLU A 600 -1.70 -11.03 2.19
N GLU A 601 -1.67 -11.63 3.39
CA GLU A 601 -2.76 -12.48 3.87
C GLU A 601 -4.09 -11.72 4.03
N GLN A 602 -4.05 -10.44 4.43
CA GLN A 602 -5.23 -9.59 4.47
C GLN A 602 -5.79 -9.27 3.08
N LEU A 603 -4.93 -9.09 2.07
CA LEU A 603 -5.34 -8.91 0.67
C LEU A 603 -6.03 -10.15 0.12
N VAL A 604 -5.42 -11.32 0.30
CA VAL A 604 -5.98 -12.61 -0.13
C VAL A 604 -7.35 -12.84 0.52
N ARG A 605 -7.46 -12.58 1.83
CA ARG A 605 -8.72 -12.72 2.54
C ARG A 605 -9.79 -11.75 2.05
N SER A 606 -9.42 -10.55 1.68
CA SER A 606 -10.34 -9.55 1.13
C SER A 606 -10.75 -9.86 -0.31
N LYS A 607 -10.25 -10.96 -0.89
CA LYS A 607 -10.47 -11.39 -2.28
C LYS A 607 -10.22 -10.26 -3.30
N ILE A 608 -9.26 -9.41 -2.99
CA ILE A 608 -8.85 -8.32 -3.87
C ILE A 608 -7.98 -8.92 -4.98
N PRO A 609 -8.25 -8.68 -6.28
CA PRO A 609 -7.48 -9.25 -7.40
C PRO A 609 -6.11 -8.56 -7.52
N PHE A 610 -5.27 -8.78 -6.51
CA PHE A 610 -3.93 -8.22 -6.39
C PHE A 610 -2.95 -8.99 -7.27
N LEU A 611 -2.22 -8.27 -8.12
CA LEU A 611 -1.17 -8.87 -8.95
C LEU A 611 0.19 -8.67 -8.27
N HIS A 612 0.79 -9.79 -7.87
CA HIS A 612 2.15 -9.79 -7.31
C HIS A 612 3.19 -9.43 -8.35
N ALA A 613 4.37 -8.93 -7.93
CA ALA A 613 5.44 -8.59 -8.85
C ALA A 613 5.99 -9.80 -9.63
N LYS A 614 5.91 -11.00 -9.04
CA LYS A 614 6.29 -12.26 -9.70
C LYS A 614 5.05 -13.02 -10.15
N PRO A 615 5.06 -13.60 -11.35
CA PRO A 615 3.98 -14.47 -11.79
C PRO A 615 3.75 -15.63 -10.81
N PRO A 616 2.48 -15.99 -10.54
CA PRO A 616 2.14 -17.17 -9.76
C PRO A 616 2.74 -18.44 -10.42
N LYS A 617 3.05 -19.46 -9.60
CA LYS A 617 3.58 -20.74 -10.09
C LYS A 617 2.68 -21.36 -11.16
N ALA A 618 1.38 -21.16 -11.02
CA ALA A 618 0.37 -21.63 -11.96
C ALA A 618 0.55 -21.09 -13.40
N LEU A 619 1.06 -19.86 -13.54
CA LEU A 619 1.30 -19.22 -14.84
C LEU A 619 2.74 -19.39 -15.34
N LEU A 620 3.58 -20.15 -14.61
CA LEU A 620 4.94 -20.47 -15.04
C LEU A 620 4.99 -21.64 -16.02
N ASP A 621 3.88 -22.33 -16.23
CA ASP A 621 3.78 -23.40 -17.22
C ASP A 621 3.82 -22.79 -18.64
N ASP A 622 4.86 -23.13 -19.38
CA ASP A 622 5.10 -22.63 -20.75
C ASP A 622 4.05 -23.15 -21.76
N SER A 623 3.23 -24.12 -21.38
CA SER A 623 2.13 -24.65 -22.23
C SER A 623 0.89 -23.75 -22.23
N ILE A 624 0.76 -22.81 -21.28
CA ILE A 624 -0.39 -21.91 -21.19
C ILE A 624 -0.12 -20.67 -22.03
N THR A 625 -0.93 -20.47 -23.06
CA THR A 625 -0.84 -19.33 -23.97
C THR A 625 -1.72 -18.16 -23.51
N THR A 626 -1.47 -16.98 -24.06
CA THR A 626 -2.32 -15.80 -23.82
C THR A 626 -3.75 -16.00 -24.32
N PHE A 627 -3.91 -16.81 -25.38
CA PHE A 627 -5.24 -17.16 -25.90
C PHE A 627 -6.05 -18.04 -24.95
N ASP A 628 -5.39 -18.84 -24.10
CA ASP A 628 -6.08 -19.67 -23.12
C ASP A 628 -6.63 -18.86 -21.94
N VAL A 629 -6.03 -17.72 -21.63
CA VAL A 629 -6.38 -16.87 -20.50
C VAL A 629 -7.30 -15.72 -20.90
N CYS A 630 -7.29 -15.28 -22.18
CA CYS A 630 -8.03 -14.09 -22.61
C CYS A 630 -9.55 -14.31 -22.69
N ALA A 631 -10.31 -13.24 -22.45
CA ALA A 631 -11.72 -13.17 -22.79
C ALA A 631 -11.87 -13.09 -24.32
N ARG A 632 -12.65 -13.99 -24.91
CA ARG A 632 -12.78 -14.16 -26.37
C ARG A 632 -13.95 -13.38 -26.98
N ASP A 633 -15.00 -13.12 -26.20
CA ASP A 633 -16.20 -12.39 -26.65
C ASP A 633 -15.94 -10.88 -26.58
N VAL A 634 -15.17 -10.37 -27.53
CA VAL A 634 -14.75 -8.97 -27.56
C VAL A 634 -15.74 -8.12 -28.31
N VAL A 635 -16.37 -7.18 -27.61
CA VAL A 635 -17.16 -6.11 -28.25
C VAL A 635 -16.18 -5.02 -28.71
N ALA A 636 -16.11 -4.78 -30.00
CA ALA A 636 -15.21 -3.80 -30.60
C ALA A 636 -15.97 -2.85 -31.50
N PHE A 637 -15.49 -1.61 -31.62
CA PHE A 637 -16.08 -0.58 -32.46
C PHE A 637 -15.18 -0.23 -33.65
N LYS A 638 -15.73 0.41 -34.66
CA LYS A 638 -14.98 1.09 -35.70
C LYS A 638 -14.61 2.51 -35.25
N ALA A 639 -13.64 3.14 -35.92
CA ALA A 639 -13.27 4.53 -35.60
C ALA A 639 -14.46 5.50 -35.70
N ILE A 640 -15.34 5.27 -36.68
CA ILE A 640 -16.62 5.98 -36.82
C ILE A 640 -17.72 4.95 -36.63
N GLU A 641 -18.52 5.09 -35.56
CA GLU A 641 -19.54 4.11 -35.17
C GLU A 641 -20.90 4.78 -35.00
N LYS A 642 -22.00 4.00 -35.21
CA LYS A 642 -23.36 4.47 -34.95
C LYS A 642 -23.60 4.64 -33.44
N VAL A 643 -24.34 5.67 -33.09
CA VAL A 643 -24.74 5.95 -31.71
C VAL A 643 -25.59 4.81 -31.16
N SER A 644 -26.48 4.24 -31.95
CA SER A 644 -27.30 3.07 -31.56
C SER A 644 -26.45 1.87 -31.15
N ALA A 645 -25.39 1.55 -31.91
CA ALA A 645 -24.48 0.44 -31.59
C ALA A 645 -23.69 0.69 -30.30
N ILE A 646 -23.28 1.92 -30.02
CA ILE A 646 -22.60 2.31 -28.79
C ILE A 646 -23.58 2.20 -27.59
N GLU A 647 -24.83 2.71 -27.76
CA GLU A 647 -25.87 2.63 -26.72
C GLU A 647 -26.17 1.18 -26.37
N GLU A 648 -26.36 0.33 -27.39
CA GLU A 648 -26.64 -1.10 -27.22
C GLU A 648 -25.49 -1.83 -26.49
N ALA A 649 -24.26 -1.63 -26.93
CA ALA A 649 -23.08 -2.23 -26.27
C ALA A 649 -22.95 -1.79 -24.80
N LEU A 650 -23.20 -0.51 -24.51
CA LEU A 650 -23.20 -0.01 -23.15
C LEU A 650 -24.35 -0.57 -22.29
N ALA A 651 -25.50 -0.87 -22.91
CA ALA A 651 -26.66 -1.44 -22.21
C ALA A 651 -26.48 -2.94 -21.94
N GLN A 652 -25.95 -3.68 -22.93
CA GLN A 652 -25.84 -5.14 -22.85
C GLN A 652 -24.60 -5.64 -22.10
N THR A 653 -23.52 -4.84 -22.03
CA THR A 653 -22.25 -5.26 -21.46
C THR A 653 -21.86 -4.44 -20.24
N THR A 654 -21.00 -5.02 -19.40
CA THR A 654 -20.36 -4.35 -18.26
C THR A 654 -18.88 -4.02 -18.55
N HIS A 655 -18.44 -4.20 -19.80
CA HIS A 655 -17.05 -3.98 -20.20
C HIS A 655 -16.62 -2.52 -19.97
N ASN A 656 -15.43 -2.32 -19.47
CA ASN A 656 -14.87 -0.99 -19.18
C ASN A 656 -13.98 -0.44 -20.30
N GLY A 657 -13.53 -1.27 -21.22
CA GLY A 657 -12.71 -0.89 -22.38
C GLY A 657 -13.17 -1.60 -23.63
N PHE A 658 -13.17 -0.90 -24.74
CA PHE A 658 -13.59 -1.38 -26.05
C PHE A 658 -12.48 -1.13 -27.07
N PRO A 659 -11.97 -2.16 -27.75
CA PRO A 659 -11.04 -1.98 -28.85
C PRO A 659 -11.68 -1.27 -30.02
N ILE A 660 -10.90 -0.43 -30.66
CA ILE A 660 -11.26 0.22 -31.93
C ILE A 660 -10.50 -0.48 -33.06
N LEU A 661 -11.25 -0.89 -34.06
CA LEU A 661 -10.73 -1.61 -35.22
C LEU A 661 -10.51 -0.68 -36.41
N SER A 662 -9.52 -1.02 -37.22
CA SER A 662 -9.26 -0.32 -38.49
C SER A 662 -10.46 -0.41 -39.47
N ALA A 663 -10.50 0.43 -40.46
CA ALA A 663 -11.57 0.45 -41.47
C ALA A 663 -11.76 -0.92 -42.17
N LYS A 664 -10.68 -1.70 -42.33
CA LYS A 664 -10.71 -3.09 -42.83
C LYS A 664 -11.25 -4.10 -41.80
N GLY A 665 -11.57 -3.64 -40.60
CA GLY A 665 -12.31 -4.40 -39.58
C GLY A 665 -11.54 -5.53 -38.88
N LYS A 666 -10.21 -5.61 -38.99
CA LYS A 666 -9.42 -6.71 -38.46
C LYS A 666 -8.36 -6.29 -37.44
N ARG A 667 -7.64 -5.19 -37.66
CA ARG A 667 -6.53 -4.75 -36.84
C ARG A 667 -6.98 -3.78 -35.75
N VAL A 668 -6.48 -3.93 -34.51
CA VAL A 668 -6.72 -2.99 -33.42
C VAL A 668 -5.87 -1.74 -33.60
N ILE A 669 -6.50 -0.56 -33.60
CA ILE A 669 -5.84 0.74 -33.74
C ILE A 669 -5.89 1.59 -32.48
N GLY A 670 -6.79 1.28 -31.55
CA GLY A 670 -6.96 2.01 -30.31
C GLY A 670 -7.86 1.28 -29.31
N VAL A 671 -7.96 1.83 -28.12
CA VAL A 671 -8.92 1.41 -27.09
C VAL A 671 -9.63 2.63 -26.55
N ILE A 672 -10.96 2.55 -26.39
CA ILE A 672 -11.78 3.60 -25.77
C ILE A 672 -12.44 3.08 -24.51
N LEU A 673 -12.49 3.89 -23.45
CA LEU A 673 -13.08 3.51 -22.19
C LEU A 673 -14.59 3.77 -22.16
N ARG A 674 -15.34 2.91 -21.46
CA ARG A 674 -16.78 3.05 -21.22
C ARG A 674 -17.17 4.46 -20.73
N LYS A 675 -16.37 5.02 -19.82
CA LYS A 675 -16.58 6.36 -19.26
C LYS A 675 -16.49 7.44 -20.34
N GLN A 676 -15.54 7.31 -21.27
CA GLN A 676 -15.41 8.22 -22.41
C GLN A 676 -16.62 8.14 -23.31
N LEU A 677 -17.11 6.95 -23.63
CA LEU A 677 -18.32 6.76 -24.43
C LEU A 677 -19.55 7.40 -23.79
N LEU A 678 -19.75 7.23 -22.47
CA LEU A 678 -20.84 7.85 -21.75
C LEU A 678 -20.78 9.40 -21.81
N VAL A 679 -19.59 9.98 -21.72
CA VAL A 679 -19.41 11.44 -21.85
C VAL A 679 -19.69 11.88 -23.27
N LEU A 680 -19.20 11.17 -24.27
CA LEU A 680 -19.46 11.50 -25.68
C LEU A 680 -20.95 11.50 -26.01
N LEU A 681 -21.69 10.49 -25.51
CA LEU A 681 -23.13 10.42 -25.67
C LEU A 681 -23.87 11.52 -24.90
N SER A 682 -23.43 11.83 -23.66
CA SER A 682 -24.04 12.88 -22.85
C SER A 682 -23.88 14.27 -23.43
N ARG A 683 -22.75 14.50 -24.12
CA ARG A 683 -22.42 15.76 -24.82
C ARG A 683 -22.90 15.82 -26.27
N ARG A 684 -23.52 14.73 -26.74
CA ARG A 684 -23.98 14.59 -28.13
C ARG A 684 -22.88 14.88 -29.16
N ALA A 685 -21.69 14.30 -28.90
CA ALA A 685 -20.51 14.43 -29.72
C ALA A 685 -20.68 13.68 -31.05
N PHE A 686 -21.67 14.04 -31.85
CA PHE A 686 -22.02 13.37 -33.10
C PHE A 686 -21.39 14.10 -34.30
N VAL A 687 -21.04 13.34 -35.34
CA VAL A 687 -20.53 13.91 -36.58
C VAL A 687 -21.72 14.34 -37.45
N GLU A 688 -21.90 15.63 -37.61
CA GLU A 688 -22.90 16.19 -38.52
C GLU A 688 -22.32 16.17 -39.95
N ASN A 689 -23.01 15.61 -40.93
CA ASN A 689 -22.65 15.57 -42.35
C ASN A 689 -21.44 14.73 -42.78
N LEU A 690 -21.55 13.39 -42.61
CA LEU A 690 -20.54 12.44 -43.13
C LEU A 690 -20.51 12.28 -44.67
N VAL A 691 -21.42 12.90 -45.40
CA VAL A 691 -21.51 12.78 -46.85
C VAL A 691 -20.27 13.31 -47.59
N HIS A 692 -19.49 14.19 -46.95
CA HIS A 692 -18.26 14.79 -47.48
C HIS A 692 -17.02 14.58 -46.64
N ALA A 693 -17.07 13.69 -45.63
CA ALA A 693 -15.88 13.39 -44.82
C ALA A 693 -14.91 12.52 -45.63
N PRO A 694 -13.65 12.96 -45.84
CA PRO A 694 -12.66 12.07 -46.43
C PRO A 694 -12.54 10.86 -45.54
N VAL A 695 -12.61 9.66 -46.13
CA VAL A 695 -12.29 8.41 -45.44
C VAL A 695 -10.89 8.57 -44.89
N LEU A 696 -10.72 8.51 -43.57
CA LEU A 696 -9.41 8.40 -42.98
C LEU A 696 -8.75 7.15 -43.58
N ASN A 697 -7.91 7.39 -44.59
CA ASN A 697 -7.20 6.32 -45.26
C ASN A 697 -6.31 5.66 -44.21
N SER A 698 -6.57 4.40 -43.88
CA SER A 698 -5.78 3.58 -43.00
C SER A 698 -4.29 3.51 -43.40
N SER A 699 -3.98 3.81 -44.69
CA SER A 699 -2.61 3.92 -45.20
C SER A 699 -1.82 5.10 -44.64
N ALA A 700 -2.46 6.21 -44.27
CA ALA A 700 -1.75 7.36 -43.70
C ALA A 700 -1.37 7.16 -42.19
N MET A 701 -1.99 6.16 -41.52
CA MET A 701 -1.58 5.76 -40.18
C MET A 701 -0.48 4.69 -40.18
N GLU A 702 -0.24 4.03 -41.30
CA GLU A 702 0.80 2.99 -41.47
C GLU A 702 2.18 3.58 -41.83
N GLU A 703 2.22 4.77 -42.43
CA GLU A 703 3.45 5.49 -42.74
C GLU A 703 3.58 6.63 -41.72
N GLY A 704 4.49 6.51 -40.78
CA GLY A 704 4.74 7.45 -39.68
C GLY A 704 5.16 8.85 -40.14
N HIS A 705 4.37 9.47 -41.03
CA HIS A 705 4.53 10.87 -41.41
C HIS A 705 3.74 11.78 -40.50
N ASP A 706 4.48 12.64 -39.82
CA ASP A 706 4.01 13.76 -38.99
C ASP A 706 3.30 14.86 -39.84
N ASP A 707 2.42 14.49 -40.75
CA ASP A 707 1.77 15.44 -41.59
C ASP A 707 0.47 15.93 -40.96
N ASP A 708 0.52 17.14 -40.36
CA ASP A 708 -0.62 17.89 -39.84
C ASP A 708 -1.77 18.09 -40.85
N SER A 709 -1.58 17.66 -42.09
CA SER A 709 -2.55 17.80 -43.19
C SER A 709 -3.62 16.69 -43.23
N VAL A 710 -3.51 15.61 -42.45
CA VAL A 710 -4.43 14.47 -42.46
C VAL A 710 -5.81 14.81 -41.87
N LEU A 711 -5.93 15.92 -41.17
CA LEU A 711 -7.20 16.46 -40.68
C LEU A 711 -7.91 17.35 -41.72
N GLY A 712 -7.81 17.03 -43.02
CA GLY A 712 -8.39 17.68 -44.15
C GLY A 712 -9.42 18.75 -43.85
N GLY A 713 -9.01 20.00 -43.67
CA GLY A 713 -9.87 21.20 -43.68
C GLY A 713 -10.82 21.38 -42.49
N ARG A 714 -10.84 20.48 -41.49
CA ARG A 714 -11.65 20.65 -40.29
C ARG A 714 -10.95 21.55 -39.28
N THR A 715 -11.55 22.68 -39.00
CA THR A 715 -11.12 23.52 -37.86
C THR A 715 -11.39 22.76 -36.53
N PRO A 716 -10.63 23.00 -35.46
CA PRO A 716 -10.87 22.41 -34.15
C PRO A 716 -12.28 22.64 -33.59
N ASP A 717 -12.99 23.64 -34.13
CA ASP A 717 -14.36 23.99 -33.77
C ASP A 717 -15.40 23.10 -34.45
N ASP A 718 -15.05 22.44 -35.57
CA ASP A 718 -15.92 21.55 -36.32
C ASP A 718 -15.97 20.12 -35.74
N VAL A 719 -14.95 19.71 -35.02
CA VAL A 719 -14.94 18.46 -34.28
C VAL A 719 -15.51 18.72 -32.91
N VAL A 720 -16.83 18.76 -32.83
CA VAL A 720 -17.60 18.80 -31.60
C VAL A 720 -17.00 19.76 -30.56
N SER A 721 -17.69 20.80 -30.22
CA SER A 721 -17.36 21.90 -29.31
C SER A 721 -17.07 21.43 -27.83
N LEU A 722 -16.40 20.30 -27.67
CA LEU A 722 -15.90 19.84 -26.39
C LEU A 722 -14.55 20.50 -26.10
N ARG A 723 -14.58 21.58 -25.32
CA ARG A 723 -13.34 22.08 -24.74
C ARG A 723 -12.73 21.01 -23.83
N VAL A 724 -11.39 20.88 -23.83
CA VAL A 724 -10.68 19.90 -22.96
C VAL A 724 -11.12 19.99 -21.50
N ALA A 725 -11.24 21.19 -20.99
CA ALA A 725 -11.67 21.45 -19.64
C ALA A 725 -13.09 20.94 -19.37
N GLU A 726 -14.02 21.13 -20.30
CA GLU A 726 -15.41 20.68 -20.17
C GLU A 726 -15.50 19.15 -20.25
N TYR A 727 -14.77 18.54 -21.17
CA TYR A 727 -14.67 17.08 -21.27
C TYR A 727 -14.10 16.47 -20.00
N CYS A 728 -13.02 17.03 -19.49
CA CYS A 728 -12.37 16.56 -18.26
C CYS A 728 -13.23 16.81 -17.01
N ALA A 729 -13.90 17.96 -16.93
CA ALA A 729 -14.84 18.26 -15.83
C ALA A 729 -16.04 17.29 -15.86
N GLU A 730 -16.57 16.97 -17.03
CA GLU A 730 -17.69 16.05 -17.20
C GLU A 730 -17.24 14.60 -16.91
N LEU A 731 -16.07 14.18 -17.39
CA LEU A 731 -15.48 12.89 -17.04
C LEU A 731 -15.34 12.77 -15.52
N THR A 732 -14.85 13.81 -14.85
CA THR A 732 -14.74 13.88 -13.40
C THR A 732 -16.11 13.82 -12.72
N ARG A 733 -17.13 14.52 -13.27
CA ARG A 733 -18.49 14.52 -12.74
C ARG A 733 -19.16 13.15 -12.91
N VAL A 734 -19.01 12.52 -14.06
CA VAL A 734 -19.50 11.15 -14.31
C VAL A 734 -18.82 10.18 -13.39
N MET A 735 -17.49 10.28 -13.20
CA MET A 735 -16.73 9.49 -12.23
C MET A 735 -17.26 9.65 -10.81
N ARG A 736 -17.54 10.87 -10.35
CA ARG A 736 -18.13 11.14 -9.04
C ARG A 736 -19.54 10.57 -8.89
N GLY A 737 -20.35 10.68 -9.92
CA GLY A 737 -21.70 10.12 -9.95
C GLY A 737 -21.70 8.60 -9.79
N PHE A 738 -20.73 7.93 -10.39
CA PHE A 738 -20.51 6.48 -10.23
C PHE A 738 -20.05 6.13 -8.80
N HIS A 739 -19.12 6.89 -8.23
CA HIS A 739 -18.61 6.63 -6.88
C HIS A 739 -19.67 6.83 -5.77
N HIS A 740 -20.55 7.82 -5.90
CA HIS A 740 -21.59 8.04 -4.90
C HIS A 740 -22.77 7.06 -4.99
N ARG A 741 -23.01 6.41 -6.14
CA ARG A 741 -24.18 5.55 -6.37
C ARG A 741 -23.90 4.05 -6.36
N SER A 742 -22.64 3.61 -6.40
CA SER A 742 -22.29 2.19 -6.37
C SER A 742 -22.42 1.52 -5.00
N SER A 743 -23.01 2.19 -4.02
CA SER A 743 -23.14 1.66 -2.65
C SER A 743 -24.18 0.56 -2.48
N SER A 744 -24.83 0.09 -3.56
CA SER A 744 -25.77 -1.03 -3.51
C SER A 744 -25.74 -1.79 -4.84
N SER A 745 -25.25 -3.03 -4.84
CA SER A 745 -25.02 -3.84 -6.04
C SER A 745 -26.26 -4.18 -6.87
N ARG A 746 -27.44 -4.19 -6.27
CA ARG A 746 -28.71 -4.28 -7.01
C ARG A 746 -29.11 -2.98 -7.69
N HIS A 747 -28.56 -1.85 -7.25
CA HIS A 747 -28.80 -0.53 -7.82
C HIS A 747 -27.77 -0.11 -8.87
N GLY A 748 -26.59 -0.74 -8.96
CA GLY A 748 -25.56 -0.42 -9.93
C GLY A 748 -26.02 -0.62 -11.37
N ARG A 749 -26.53 -1.79 -11.71
CA ARG A 749 -27.10 -2.10 -13.04
C ARG A 749 -28.37 -1.29 -13.35
N ARG A 750 -29.25 -1.09 -12.37
CA ARG A 750 -30.40 -0.19 -12.51
C ARG A 750 -29.96 1.29 -12.63
N ALA A 751 -28.84 1.70 -11.99
CA ALA A 751 -28.33 3.04 -12.12
C ALA A 751 -27.65 3.27 -13.48
N GLU A 752 -26.95 2.31 -14.04
CA GLU A 752 -26.33 2.41 -15.38
C GLU A 752 -27.39 2.35 -16.49
N SER A 753 -28.32 1.42 -16.45
CA SER A 753 -29.47 1.43 -17.36
C SER A 753 -30.31 2.69 -17.19
N SER A 754 -30.42 3.25 -15.99
CA SER A 754 -31.08 4.55 -15.74
C SER A 754 -30.25 5.73 -16.25
N ILE A 755 -28.92 5.66 -16.33
CA ILE A 755 -28.08 6.71 -16.91
C ILE A 755 -28.26 6.70 -18.43
N ILE A 756 -28.20 5.55 -19.07
CA ILE A 756 -28.43 5.40 -20.50
C ILE A 756 -29.85 5.85 -20.86
N ALA A 757 -30.86 5.44 -20.07
CA ALA A 757 -32.24 5.91 -20.23
C ALA A 757 -32.40 7.43 -20.00
N ARG A 758 -31.60 8.02 -19.08
CA ARG A 758 -31.59 9.47 -18.82
C ARG A 758 -30.87 10.28 -19.90
N LEU A 759 -30.05 9.65 -20.75
CA LEU A 759 -29.46 10.33 -21.89
C LEU A 759 -30.54 10.82 -22.85
N GLY A 760 -31.73 10.17 -22.87
CA GLY A 760 -32.89 10.59 -23.62
C GLY A 760 -32.56 10.80 -25.11
N LEU A 761 -31.83 9.83 -25.69
CA LEU A 761 -31.45 9.87 -27.10
C LEU A 761 -32.69 9.68 -27.98
N THR A 762 -32.90 10.59 -28.91
CA THR A 762 -33.99 10.49 -29.93
C THR A 762 -33.62 9.47 -31.02
N ASP A 763 -34.62 8.94 -31.72
CA ASP A 763 -34.37 7.97 -32.80
C ASP A 763 -33.50 8.56 -33.91
N VAL A 764 -33.63 9.86 -34.16
CA VAL A 764 -32.76 10.61 -35.12
C VAL A 764 -31.32 10.65 -34.62
N GLU A 765 -31.08 10.82 -33.31
CA GLU A 765 -29.74 10.84 -32.74
C GLU A 765 -29.11 9.44 -32.74
N ARG A 766 -29.88 8.38 -32.60
CA ARG A 766 -29.43 6.98 -32.68
C ARG A 766 -28.86 6.61 -34.03
N GLU A 767 -29.42 7.17 -35.12
CA GLU A 767 -28.91 6.96 -36.48
C GLU A 767 -27.65 7.77 -36.81
N ARG A 768 -27.31 8.76 -35.97
CA ARG A 768 -26.08 9.55 -36.14
C ARG A 768 -24.85 8.71 -35.86
N ARG A 769 -23.69 9.23 -36.26
CA ARG A 769 -22.40 8.57 -36.03
C ARG A 769 -21.54 9.41 -35.09
N CYS A 770 -20.72 8.74 -34.29
CA CYS A 770 -19.73 9.33 -33.38
C CYS A 770 -18.34 8.97 -33.89
N ASP A 771 -17.44 9.95 -33.93
CA ASP A 771 -16.03 9.72 -34.24
C ASP A 771 -15.27 9.38 -32.96
N LEU A 772 -14.99 8.11 -32.79
CA LEU A 772 -14.26 7.57 -31.63
C LEU A 772 -12.74 7.71 -31.80
N GLY A 773 -12.27 7.87 -33.08
CA GLY A 773 -10.85 7.92 -33.41
C GLY A 773 -10.12 9.10 -32.77
N VAL A 774 -10.83 10.23 -32.55
CA VAL A 774 -10.26 11.40 -31.89
C VAL A 774 -10.01 11.19 -30.39
N PHE A 775 -10.83 10.36 -29.73
CA PHE A 775 -10.86 10.18 -28.29
C PHE A 775 -10.23 8.87 -27.81
N MET A 776 -10.00 7.90 -28.71
CA MET A 776 -9.38 6.63 -28.36
C MET A 776 -7.93 6.82 -27.90
N ALA A 777 -7.46 5.95 -27.01
CA ALA A 777 -6.05 5.79 -26.74
C ALA A 777 -5.38 5.10 -27.93
N LEU A 778 -4.38 5.75 -28.50
CA LEU A 778 -3.64 5.24 -29.66
C LEU A 778 -2.63 4.15 -29.23
N SER A 779 -2.29 3.26 -30.15
CA SER A 779 -1.27 2.22 -29.95
C SER A 779 -1.50 1.41 -28.66
N PRO A 780 -2.63 0.70 -28.54
CA PRO A 780 -2.92 -0.07 -27.34
C PRO A 780 -1.89 -1.18 -27.15
N ALA A 781 -1.56 -1.48 -25.89
CA ALA A 781 -0.71 -2.61 -25.59
C ALA A 781 -1.32 -3.89 -26.17
N SER A 782 -0.54 -4.63 -26.92
CA SER A 782 -0.96 -5.87 -27.55
C SER A 782 0.08 -6.98 -27.39
N ILE A 783 -0.39 -8.21 -27.42
CA ILE A 783 0.43 -9.41 -27.31
C ILE A 783 -0.11 -10.47 -28.28
N ALA A 784 0.79 -11.30 -28.82
CA ALA A 784 0.39 -12.37 -29.72
C ALA A 784 -0.40 -13.48 -28.99
N ALA A 785 -1.36 -14.08 -29.68
CA ALA A 785 -2.25 -15.09 -29.11
C ALA A 785 -1.52 -16.39 -28.70
N ASP A 786 -0.42 -16.69 -29.34
CA ASP A 786 0.47 -17.83 -29.07
C ASP A 786 1.58 -17.52 -28.06
N ALA A 787 1.70 -16.26 -27.58
CA ALA A 787 2.64 -15.89 -26.55
C ALA A 787 2.28 -16.58 -25.22
N ARG A 788 3.24 -16.71 -24.31
CA ARG A 788 3.02 -17.35 -23.01
C ARG A 788 2.21 -16.46 -22.08
N ALA A 789 1.31 -17.04 -21.30
CA ALA A 789 0.53 -16.33 -20.29
C ALA A 789 1.40 -15.60 -19.27
N ARG A 790 2.56 -16.16 -18.92
CA ARG A 790 3.56 -15.52 -18.08
C ARG A 790 4.04 -14.18 -18.64
N ASP A 791 4.26 -14.08 -19.94
CA ASP A 791 4.75 -12.85 -20.58
C ASP A 791 3.65 -11.78 -20.57
N ALA A 792 2.39 -12.17 -20.77
CA ALA A 792 1.25 -11.27 -20.57
C ALA A 792 1.16 -10.76 -19.14
N TYR A 793 1.37 -11.63 -18.13
CA TYR A 793 1.39 -11.23 -16.72
C TYR A 793 2.50 -10.22 -16.43
N VAL A 794 3.72 -10.45 -16.95
CA VAL A 794 4.87 -9.55 -16.77
C VAL A 794 4.60 -8.20 -17.44
N LEU A 795 4.07 -8.18 -18.66
CA LEU A 795 3.69 -6.94 -19.34
C LEU A 795 2.62 -6.18 -18.54
N PHE A 796 1.59 -6.89 -18.09
CA PHE A 796 0.48 -6.31 -17.35
C PHE A 796 0.95 -5.66 -16.04
N THR A 797 1.83 -6.35 -15.30
CA THR A 797 2.37 -5.84 -14.04
C THR A 797 3.41 -4.74 -14.24
N ARG A 798 4.29 -4.82 -15.26
CA ARG A 798 5.35 -3.81 -15.47
C ARG A 798 4.82 -2.51 -16.06
N LEU A 799 3.87 -2.59 -16.99
CA LEU A 799 3.28 -1.43 -17.64
C LEU A 799 2.02 -0.93 -16.93
N SER A 800 1.59 -1.62 -15.87
CA SER A 800 0.39 -1.25 -15.11
C SER A 800 -0.86 -1.15 -15.99
N LEU A 801 -1.04 -2.12 -16.85
CA LEU A 801 -2.12 -2.12 -17.83
C LEU A 801 -3.48 -2.36 -17.17
N ARG A 802 -4.50 -1.80 -17.78
CA ARG A 802 -5.90 -2.12 -17.51
C ARG A 802 -6.44 -3.16 -18.49
N HIS A 803 -6.03 -3.04 -19.77
CA HIS A 803 -6.43 -3.91 -20.87
C HIS A 803 -5.20 -4.26 -21.69
N LEU A 804 -5.08 -5.53 -22.09
CA LEU A 804 -4.06 -6.01 -23.00
C LEU A 804 -4.77 -6.72 -24.15
N CYS A 805 -4.63 -6.20 -25.37
CA CYS A 805 -5.25 -6.78 -26.54
C CYS A 805 -4.48 -8.02 -26.99
N VAL A 806 -5.16 -9.16 -27.14
CA VAL A 806 -4.58 -10.38 -27.69
C VAL A 806 -4.87 -10.40 -29.19
N VAL A 807 -3.81 -10.44 -29.98
CA VAL A 807 -3.89 -10.36 -31.43
C VAL A 807 -3.26 -11.58 -32.11
N ASP A 808 -3.71 -11.85 -33.29
CA ASP A 808 -3.09 -12.85 -34.17
C ASP A 808 -1.75 -12.32 -34.68
N ALA A 809 -0.67 -13.05 -34.49
CA ALA A 809 0.69 -12.62 -34.82
C ALA A 809 0.87 -12.30 -36.33
N ALA A 810 0.19 -13.04 -37.21
CA ALA A 810 0.34 -12.89 -38.66
C ALA A 810 -0.52 -11.75 -39.21
N THR A 811 -1.74 -11.57 -38.70
CA THR A 811 -2.74 -10.65 -39.30
C THR A 811 -2.95 -9.37 -38.49
N GLY A 812 -2.50 -9.34 -37.21
CA GLY A 812 -2.83 -8.28 -36.25
C GLY A 812 -4.32 -8.22 -35.88
N ALA A 813 -5.11 -9.26 -36.26
CA ALA A 813 -6.52 -9.33 -35.92
C ALA A 813 -6.75 -9.61 -34.46
N ILE A 814 -7.74 -8.95 -33.84
CA ILE A 814 -8.08 -9.18 -32.44
C ILE A 814 -8.59 -10.60 -32.24
N ARG A 815 -8.06 -11.29 -31.23
CA ARG A 815 -8.45 -12.64 -30.78
C ARG A 815 -9.08 -12.61 -29.39
N GLY A 816 -8.75 -11.62 -28.58
CA GLY A 816 -9.26 -11.50 -27.21
C GLY A 816 -8.74 -10.25 -26.50
N ILE A 817 -9.17 -10.09 -25.25
CA ILE A 817 -8.65 -9.09 -24.34
C ILE A 817 -8.30 -9.79 -23.03
N ILE A 818 -7.16 -9.39 -22.42
CA ILE A 818 -6.77 -9.80 -21.09
C ILE A 818 -6.98 -8.61 -20.16
N THR A 819 -7.68 -8.87 -19.05
CA THR A 819 -7.84 -7.93 -17.94
C THR A 819 -7.16 -8.49 -16.68
N ARG A 820 -7.12 -7.70 -15.62
CA ARG A 820 -6.59 -8.11 -14.31
C ARG A 820 -7.31 -9.33 -13.75
N HIS A 821 -8.64 -9.38 -13.90
CA HIS A 821 -9.45 -10.49 -13.41
C HIS A 821 -9.12 -11.80 -14.15
N ASP A 822 -8.92 -11.75 -15.46
CA ASP A 822 -8.59 -12.94 -16.23
C ASP A 822 -7.25 -13.56 -15.77
N LEU A 823 -6.25 -12.72 -15.47
CA LEU A 823 -4.95 -13.16 -14.94
C LEU A 823 -5.06 -13.71 -13.50
N PHE A 824 -5.88 -13.08 -12.67
CA PHE A 824 -6.12 -13.51 -11.30
C PHE A 824 -6.87 -14.85 -11.25
N ASP A 825 -7.95 -14.97 -12.01
CA ASP A 825 -8.78 -16.19 -12.07
C ASP A 825 -8.00 -17.36 -12.67
N ALA A 826 -7.17 -17.11 -13.68
CA ALA A 826 -6.29 -18.13 -14.24
C ALA A 826 -5.29 -18.64 -13.20
N ALA A 827 -4.70 -17.75 -12.41
CA ALA A 827 -3.78 -18.13 -11.34
C ALA A 827 -4.47 -18.97 -10.26
N GLU A 828 -5.67 -18.58 -9.82
CA GLU A 828 -6.42 -19.28 -8.77
C GLU A 828 -6.96 -20.64 -9.21
N SER A 829 -7.34 -20.78 -10.47
CA SER A 829 -7.90 -22.04 -10.99
C SER A 829 -6.87 -23.16 -11.10
N VAL A 830 -5.64 -22.82 -11.51
CA VAL A 830 -4.55 -23.80 -11.61
C VAL A 830 -4.07 -24.21 -10.22
N ASP A 831 -4.00 -23.28 -9.26
CA ASP A 831 -3.66 -23.60 -7.87
C ASP A 831 -4.66 -24.59 -7.25
N ARG A 832 -5.96 -24.41 -7.49
CA ARG A 832 -6.99 -25.36 -7.03
C ARG A 832 -6.83 -26.74 -7.66
N SER A 833 -6.48 -26.82 -8.94
CA SER A 833 -6.27 -28.10 -9.62
C SER A 833 -5.05 -28.86 -9.09
N LEU A 834 -3.98 -28.14 -8.73
CA LEU A 834 -2.78 -28.69 -8.10
C LEU A 834 -3.07 -29.24 -6.69
N HIS A 835 -3.83 -28.51 -5.88
CA HIS A 835 -4.22 -28.96 -4.55
C HIS A 835 -5.13 -30.21 -4.59
N HIS A 836 -6.04 -30.32 -5.55
CA HIS A 836 -6.87 -31.53 -5.73
C HIS A 836 -6.04 -32.74 -6.21
N SER A 837 -5.02 -32.54 -7.02
CA SER A 837 -4.14 -33.64 -7.47
C SER A 837 -3.23 -34.16 -6.34
N VAL A 838 -2.73 -33.28 -5.48
CA VAL A 838 -1.90 -33.65 -4.32
C VAL A 838 -2.74 -34.33 -3.23
N SER A 839 -3.98 -33.89 -2.98
CA SER A 839 -4.85 -34.55 -2.01
C SER A 839 -5.34 -35.93 -2.48
N SER A 840 -5.47 -36.15 -3.79
CA SER A 840 -5.80 -37.47 -4.35
C SER A 840 -4.62 -38.44 -4.32
N SER A 841 -3.38 -37.92 -4.33
CA SER A 841 -2.15 -38.76 -4.26
C SER A 841 -1.77 -39.14 -2.83
N SER A 842 -2.23 -38.40 -1.82
CA SER A 842 -1.98 -38.70 -0.41
C SER A 842 -2.98 -39.69 0.21
N ILE A 843 -3.97 -40.17 -0.53
CA ILE A 843 -4.89 -41.24 -0.12
C ILE A 843 -4.39 -42.62 -0.58
N LEU A 844 -3.28 -42.70 -1.33
CA LEU A 844 -2.69 -43.91 -1.87
C LEU A 844 -1.27 -44.21 -1.30
N LEU A 845 -0.90 -43.61 -0.19
CA LEU A 845 0.21 -43.97 0.68
C LEU A 845 -0.28 -44.00 2.13
#